data_a2e4398c8cbf56b33a4f3ea7f5190d39
#
_entry.id   a2e4398c8cbf56b33a4f3ea7f5190d39
#
_cell.length_a   1.000
_cell.length_b   1.000
_cell.length_c   1.000
_cell.angle_alpha   90.00
_cell.angle_beta   90.00
_cell.angle_gamma   90.00
#
_symmetry.space_group_name_H-M   'P 1'
#
loop_
_entity.id
_entity.type
_entity.pdbx_description
1 polymer ?
#
loop_
_entity_poly.entity_id
_entity_poly.type
_entity_poly.pdbx_seq_one_letter_code
_entity_poly.pdbx_strand_id
1 'polypeptide(L)'
;MTEQTPNKADLLLPLTMAAMSNSYDNEETADEDGFPDDSPQKKSNPTKKQERVENSQNDTPVLDKFGNDITKAAEEGNLDPVVGRATEIERVIQILSRRKKNNPVLIGEPGVGKSAIVEGLAIRIKEHKVSRLLFDKRIISLDMAAVVAGTKFRGQFEERIKAIIDEAKKNPNVILFIDEIHNIVGAGNSQGTMDAANLLKPALARGEIQCIGATTLDEYRKNIEKDGALERRFQKIIVEQTSAEETLQILHNIKNNYEEHHNVTYTGRALEACVKLTQRYVSDRFFPDKAIDALDEAGSRVHVGNVNAPKEIEEIEEKIAATNELKLKAAQAQNFEEAASLRDSVRNLQAELDNKKEEWEADLRNHREVVDEDKIAEVVAMMTGVPVQRIAQTESSRLLNMGDELKSSIVGQDEAIDKIVKAIQRNRVGLKDPNRPIGTFMFLGPTGVGKTHLAKKLSEFLFDSKDSLVRIDMSEYMEKFSVSRLVGAPPGYVGYEEGGQLTEKVRRHPYSVVLLDELEKAHADVFNMLLQVMDEGRLTDSLGRSVDFKNTIIIMTSNIGTRQLKDFGNGIGFNTGGSTTDFAHGVIQKALNKTFSPEFLNRVDDIVMFNELDKQALNKIIDIELGGFFKRVKEMGYTLDVTENARNFLVEKGYDKQFGARPLKRAVQQYLEDDLAEMILRAEVEKGNRIIVDHTEGNERLTCTIADDKD
;
A
#
# COMPACT_ATOMS: atom_id res chain seq x y z
N MET A 1 26.92 -34.95 -14.28
CA MET A 1 27.98 -34.21 -13.60
C MET A 1 27.91 -32.79 -14.14
N THR A 2 27.12 -31.95 -13.50
CA THR A 2 26.98 -30.55 -13.85
C THR A 2 27.17 -29.77 -12.55
N GLU A 3 28.30 -29.07 -12.48
CA GLU A 3 28.66 -28.18 -11.40
C GLU A 3 27.72 -26.97 -11.39
N GLN A 4 27.03 -26.78 -10.27
CA GLN A 4 26.29 -25.57 -9.97
C GLN A 4 27.19 -24.64 -9.17
N THR A 5 27.45 -23.46 -9.69
CA THR A 5 28.07 -22.35 -8.97
C THR A 5 27.05 -21.73 -7.99
N PRO A 6 27.43 -21.45 -6.73
CA PRO A 6 26.51 -20.87 -5.75
C PRO A 6 26.31 -19.37 -5.97
N ASN A 7 25.08 -18.95 -5.77
CA ASN A 7 24.55 -17.61 -5.91
C ASN A 7 25.07 -16.70 -4.77
N LYS A 8 25.49 -15.49 -5.10
CA LYS A 8 26.08 -14.48 -4.21
C LYS A 8 25.12 -13.89 -3.14
N ALA A 9 23.92 -14.44 -2.95
CA ALA A 9 22.94 -13.90 -2.00
C ALA A 9 23.03 -14.45 -0.56
N ASP A 10 23.86 -15.47 -0.29
CA ASP A 10 23.86 -16.17 1.00
C ASP A 10 25.02 -15.75 1.94
N LEU A 11 25.67 -14.62 1.68
CA LEU A 11 26.86 -14.19 2.44
C LEU A 11 26.64 -12.96 3.34
N LEU A 12 25.41 -12.52 3.55
CA LEU A 12 25.13 -11.28 4.32
C LEU A 12 24.32 -11.47 5.62
N LEU A 13 24.40 -12.61 6.27
CA LEU A 13 23.92 -12.78 7.65
C LEU A 13 24.82 -13.77 8.36
N PRO A 14 25.76 -13.37 9.22
CA PRO A 14 25.51 -13.16 10.63
C PRO A 14 26.52 -12.21 11.32
N LEU A 15 26.16 -10.99 11.63
CA LEU A 15 27.02 -10.12 12.44
C LEU A 15 26.31 -9.34 13.56
N THR A 16 25.04 -9.69 13.90
CA THR A 16 24.31 -9.01 14.99
C THR A 16 23.91 -9.91 16.18
N MET A 17 24.54 -11.07 16.37
CA MET A 17 24.23 -11.96 17.51
C MET A 17 25.47 -12.42 18.30
N ALA A 18 26.43 -11.53 18.56
CA ALA A 18 27.61 -11.88 19.35
C ALA A 18 27.87 -10.96 20.56
N ALA A 19 26.85 -10.28 21.09
CA ALA A 19 27.04 -9.39 22.25
C ALA A 19 26.18 -9.72 23.49
N MET A 20 25.54 -10.90 23.58
CA MET A 20 24.84 -11.31 24.81
C MET A 20 24.99 -12.82 25.07
N SER A 21 26.17 -13.26 25.49
CA SER A 21 26.31 -14.53 26.21
C SER A 21 27.63 -14.54 26.97
N ASN A 22 27.64 -14.02 28.17
CA ASN A 22 28.57 -14.42 29.20
C ASN A 22 28.02 -14.04 30.57
N SER A 23 27.32 -14.96 31.20
CA SER A 23 27.30 -15.19 32.64
C SER A 23 26.20 -16.21 33.01
N TYR A 24 26.51 -17.46 32.93
CA TYR A 24 25.89 -18.52 33.74
C TYR A 24 26.79 -19.77 33.60
N ASP A 25 27.57 -20.02 34.58
CA ASP A 25 28.03 -21.35 35.01
C ASP A 25 28.28 -21.34 36.50
N ASN A 26 27.57 -22.21 37.16
CA ASN A 26 27.96 -23.19 38.21
C ASN A 26 26.68 -23.50 38.99
N GLU A 27 26.08 -24.63 38.74
CA GLU A 27 26.22 -26.02 39.21
C GLU A 27 26.14 -26.19 40.74
N GLU A 28 25.04 -26.93 41.06
CA GLU A 28 24.97 -28.12 41.93
C GLU A 28 25.14 -27.92 43.44
N THR A 29 24.34 -28.43 44.31
CA THR A 29 23.81 -29.78 44.53
C THR A 29 22.79 -29.78 45.67
N ALA A 30 21.94 -30.81 45.64
CA ALA A 30 20.97 -31.34 46.59
C ALA A 30 21.36 -31.36 48.09
N ASP A 31 20.45 -31.28 48.98
CA ASP A 31 19.82 -32.32 49.80
C ASP A 31 19.24 -31.80 51.14
N GLU A 32 18.04 -32.17 51.37
CA GLU A 32 17.35 -32.73 52.57
C GLU A 32 17.38 -32.06 53.95
N ASP A 33 16.14 -31.93 54.47
CA ASP A 33 15.66 -32.23 55.81
C ASP A 33 15.87 -31.29 57.01
N GLY A 34 14.73 -30.99 57.64
CA GLY A 34 14.69 -30.87 59.10
C GLY A 34 13.96 -29.64 59.65
N PHE A 35 12.69 -29.77 59.97
CA PHE A 35 12.03 -29.06 61.08
C PHE A 35 12.48 -29.69 62.41
N PRO A 36 12.23 -29.14 63.64
CA PRO A 36 11.38 -28.03 64.05
C PRO A 36 11.93 -27.14 65.24
N ASP A 37 11.13 -26.16 65.57
CA ASP A 37 10.69 -25.79 66.92
C ASP A 37 11.31 -24.68 67.79
N ASP A 38 10.38 -23.84 68.26
CA ASP A 38 10.21 -23.16 69.53
C ASP A 38 11.09 -21.98 70.01
N SER A 39 10.40 -20.83 69.96
CA SER A 39 10.18 -19.76 70.95
C SER A 39 11.12 -19.66 72.21
N PRO A 40 10.97 -18.59 73.02
CA PRO A 40 11.02 -17.12 72.81
C PRO A 40 12.00 -16.43 73.79
N GLN A 41 12.30 -15.12 73.65
CA GLN A 41 12.30 -14.13 74.70
C GLN A 41 13.11 -12.83 74.44
N LYS A 42 12.39 -11.72 74.49
CA LYS A 42 12.51 -10.47 75.27
C LYS A 42 13.75 -9.57 75.24
N LYS A 43 13.37 -8.32 74.86
CA LYS A 43 13.81 -7.01 75.45
C LYS A 43 15.16 -6.41 75.06
N SER A 44 15.21 -5.25 74.36
CA SER A 44 15.19 -3.87 74.90
C SER A 44 15.53 -2.86 73.79
N ASN A 45 14.76 -1.75 73.75
CA ASN A 45 15.08 -0.52 73.01
C ASN A 45 16.36 0.14 73.55
N PRO A 46 17.09 1.02 72.74
CA PRO A 46 16.57 2.32 72.41
C PRO A 46 16.96 2.89 71.00
N THR A 47 16.03 3.63 70.47
CA THR A 47 16.11 4.85 69.64
C THR A 47 17.43 5.17 68.93
N LYS A 48 17.39 5.00 67.55
CA LYS A 48 18.11 5.82 66.59
C LYS A 48 17.20 6.12 65.41
N LYS A 49 17.01 7.42 65.15
CA LYS A 49 16.41 7.93 63.93
C LYS A 49 17.10 7.31 62.75
N GLN A 50 16.42 6.49 61.99
CA GLN A 50 16.77 6.09 60.62
C GLN A 50 15.89 6.86 59.67
N GLU A 51 16.55 7.61 58.81
CA GLU A 51 15.98 8.18 57.60
C GLU A 51 15.27 7.06 56.85
N ARG A 52 14.00 7.27 56.56
CA ARG A 52 13.19 6.45 55.67
C ARG A 52 13.79 6.60 54.26
N VAL A 53 14.63 5.67 53.87
CA VAL A 53 14.77 5.31 52.46
C VAL A 53 13.48 4.56 52.10
N GLU A 54 12.60 5.23 51.36
CA GLU A 54 11.41 4.59 50.76
C GLU A 54 11.90 3.52 49.79
N ASN A 55 12.00 2.28 50.25
CA ASN A 55 11.92 1.13 49.41
C ASN A 55 10.47 1.05 48.88
N SER A 56 10.22 1.56 47.72
CA SER A 56 8.96 1.29 46.98
C SER A 56 8.99 -0.21 46.61
N GLN A 57 8.47 -1.05 47.49
CA GLN A 57 8.06 -2.40 47.11
C GLN A 57 7.01 -2.21 46.02
N ASN A 58 7.26 -2.77 44.83
CA ASN A 58 6.29 -2.79 43.75
C ASN A 58 5.02 -3.49 44.23
N ASP A 59 3.95 -2.74 44.47
CA ASP A 59 2.67 -3.25 44.94
C ASP A 59 1.91 -4.02 43.82
N THR A 60 2.46 -4.05 42.56
CA THR A 60 1.81 -4.61 41.38
C THR A 60 2.73 -5.52 40.54
N PRO A 61 3.33 -6.60 41.09
CA PRO A 61 4.32 -7.42 40.36
C PRO A 61 3.73 -8.19 39.17
N VAL A 62 2.46 -8.57 39.22
CA VAL A 62 1.81 -9.30 38.11
C VAL A 62 1.46 -8.33 36.97
N LEU A 63 0.93 -7.16 37.31
CA LEU A 63 0.61 -6.12 36.34
C LEU A 63 1.87 -5.59 35.65
N ASP A 64 2.95 -5.38 36.40
CA ASP A 64 4.24 -4.94 35.84
C ASP A 64 4.89 -6.01 34.92
N LYS A 65 4.56 -7.29 35.12
CA LYS A 65 5.03 -8.39 34.25
C LYS A 65 4.29 -8.49 32.92
N PHE A 66 3.00 -8.17 32.89
CA PHE A 66 2.11 -8.35 31.74
C PHE A 66 1.59 -7.01 31.17
N GLY A 67 2.12 -5.89 31.63
CA GLY A 67 1.71 -4.58 31.14
C GLY A 67 2.78 -3.53 31.29
N ASN A 68 2.59 -2.42 30.57
CA ASN A 68 3.44 -1.24 30.63
C ASN A 68 2.71 -0.13 31.41
N ASP A 69 3.38 0.50 32.38
CA ASP A 69 2.85 1.64 33.12
C ASP A 69 3.04 2.94 32.30
N ILE A 70 1.94 3.35 31.64
CA ILE A 70 1.93 4.58 30.82
C ILE A 70 2.14 5.83 31.70
N THR A 71 1.65 5.82 32.95
CA THR A 71 1.82 6.97 33.85
C THR A 71 3.28 7.13 34.25
N LYS A 72 3.98 6.02 34.48
CA LYS A 72 5.42 6.04 34.75
C LYS A 72 6.22 6.51 33.52
N ALA A 73 5.87 6.05 32.32
CA ALA A 73 6.47 6.54 31.09
C ALA A 73 6.25 8.07 30.91
N ALA A 74 5.06 8.58 31.30
CA ALA A 74 4.80 10.01 31.33
C ALA A 74 5.69 10.75 32.34
N GLU A 75 5.95 10.16 33.53
CA GLU A 75 6.86 10.73 34.53
C GLU A 75 8.31 10.81 34.05
N GLU A 76 8.76 9.79 33.33
CA GLU A 76 10.09 9.71 32.73
C GLU A 76 10.26 10.63 31.51
N GLY A 77 9.16 11.16 30.95
CA GLY A 77 9.16 12.03 29.76
C GLY A 77 9.30 11.26 28.44
N ASN A 78 9.01 9.97 28.46
CA ASN A 78 9.15 9.07 27.30
C ASN A 78 7.89 9.04 26.40
N LEU A 79 6.91 9.93 26.62
CA LEU A 79 5.69 10.00 25.82
C LEU A 79 5.67 11.25 24.95
N ASP A 80 5.18 11.09 23.74
CA ASP A 80 4.99 12.20 22.81
C ASP A 80 3.85 13.16 23.26
N PRO A 81 3.99 14.46 23.01
CA PRO A 81 2.96 15.43 23.33
C PRO A 81 1.70 15.22 22.47
N VAL A 82 0.55 15.07 23.11
CA VAL A 82 -0.73 14.81 22.44
C VAL A 82 -1.44 16.11 22.06
N VAL A 83 -1.76 16.26 20.78
CA VAL A 83 -2.40 17.46 20.20
C VAL A 83 -3.77 17.09 19.62
N GLY A 84 -4.73 18.03 19.70
CA GLY A 84 -6.02 17.91 19.04
C GLY A 84 -7.02 16.97 19.71
N ARG A 85 -6.69 16.33 20.86
CA ARG A 85 -7.53 15.34 21.55
C ARG A 85 -8.08 15.81 22.90
N ALA A 86 -8.15 17.12 23.09
CA ALA A 86 -8.57 17.70 24.38
C ALA A 86 -10.00 17.30 24.77
N THR A 87 -10.92 17.27 23.84
CA THR A 87 -12.34 16.93 24.02
C THR A 87 -12.55 15.48 24.39
N GLU A 88 -11.85 14.58 23.71
CA GLU A 88 -11.90 13.14 23.96
C GLU A 88 -11.28 12.80 25.32
N ILE A 89 -10.13 13.40 25.65
CA ILE A 89 -9.47 13.21 26.96
C ILE A 89 -10.38 13.73 28.08
N GLU A 90 -10.99 14.91 27.93
CA GLU A 90 -11.98 15.42 28.93
C GLU A 90 -13.15 14.46 29.07
N ARG A 91 -13.64 13.90 27.98
CA ARG A 91 -14.72 12.93 28.02
C ARG A 91 -14.33 11.65 28.74
N VAL A 92 -13.11 11.14 28.52
CA VAL A 92 -12.55 10.00 29.28
C VAL A 92 -12.50 10.34 30.78
N ILE A 93 -11.98 11.51 31.16
CA ILE A 93 -11.92 11.98 32.57
C ILE A 93 -13.31 12.01 33.18
N GLN A 94 -14.30 12.57 32.48
CA GLN A 94 -15.69 12.64 32.94
C GLN A 94 -16.27 11.24 33.17
N ILE A 95 -16.02 10.30 32.30
CA ILE A 95 -16.54 8.92 32.41
C ILE A 95 -15.86 8.20 33.58
N LEU A 96 -14.54 8.26 33.69
CA LEU A 96 -13.78 7.65 34.78
C LEU A 96 -14.19 8.16 36.14
N SER A 97 -14.65 9.44 36.25
CA SER A 97 -15.11 10.07 37.49
C SER A 97 -16.54 9.70 37.86
N ARG A 98 -17.27 8.90 37.06
CA ARG A 98 -18.66 8.48 37.37
C ARG A 98 -18.70 7.39 38.44
N ARG A 99 -19.79 7.35 39.19
CA ARG A 99 -20.04 6.29 40.17
C ARG A 99 -20.39 4.96 39.52
N LYS A 100 -21.04 4.97 38.34
CA LYS A 100 -21.45 3.78 37.56
C LYS A 100 -21.18 4.05 36.10
N LYS A 101 -20.96 2.98 35.31
CA LYS A 101 -20.57 3.08 33.90
C LYS A 101 -19.32 3.94 33.73
N ASN A 102 -18.33 3.67 34.55
CA ASN A 102 -17.07 4.40 34.61
C ASN A 102 -15.94 3.82 33.78
N ASN A 103 -16.26 2.96 32.83
CA ASN A 103 -15.30 2.39 31.90
C ASN A 103 -15.54 2.99 30.49
N PRO A 104 -14.67 3.89 30.00
CA PRO A 104 -14.76 4.39 28.64
C PRO A 104 -14.27 3.32 27.64
N VAL A 105 -14.87 3.31 26.46
CA VAL A 105 -14.36 2.58 25.30
C VAL A 105 -14.18 3.55 24.15
N LEU A 106 -12.94 3.64 23.63
CA LEU A 106 -12.55 4.44 22.49
C LEU A 106 -12.82 3.65 21.22
N ILE A 107 -13.69 4.17 20.36
CA ILE A 107 -14.13 3.52 19.14
C ILE A 107 -13.69 4.38 17.96
N GLY A 108 -12.90 3.84 17.06
CA GLY A 108 -12.44 4.55 15.86
C GLY A 108 -11.63 3.64 14.97
N GLU A 109 -11.39 4.09 13.75
CA GLU A 109 -10.60 3.35 12.77
C GLU A 109 -9.15 3.15 13.25
N PRO A 110 -8.42 2.17 12.70
CA PRO A 110 -6.99 2.01 12.98
C PRO A 110 -6.23 3.30 12.63
N GLY A 111 -5.22 3.65 13.45
CA GLY A 111 -4.37 4.82 13.17
C GLY A 111 -4.97 6.20 13.48
N VAL A 112 -6.19 6.30 14.05
CA VAL A 112 -6.77 7.60 14.43
C VAL A 112 -6.23 8.16 15.75
N GLY A 113 -5.32 7.45 16.44
CA GLY A 113 -4.71 7.93 17.70
C GLY A 113 -5.50 7.58 18.96
N LYS A 114 -6.16 6.42 19.03
CA LYS A 114 -6.88 5.96 20.25
C LYS A 114 -5.94 5.80 21.44
N SER A 115 -4.77 5.20 21.26
CA SER A 115 -3.75 5.00 22.30
C SER A 115 -3.17 6.34 22.76
N ALA A 116 -2.95 7.29 21.85
CA ALA A 116 -2.47 8.64 22.15
C ALA A 116 -3.42 9.40 23.11
N ILE A 117 -4.75 9.16 23.05
CA ILE A 117 -5.71 9.74 24.01
C ILE A 117 -5.42 9.27 25.43
N VAL A 118 -5.04 8.00 25.60
CA VAL A 118 -4.71 7.43 26.92
C VAL A 118 -3.36 7.92 27.41
N GLU A 119 -2.39 8.06 26.54
CA GLU A 119 -1.09 8.68 26.83
C GLU A 119 -1.25 10.15 27.23
N GLY A 120 -2.08 10.90 26.50
CA GLY A 120 -2.45 12.27 26.86
C GLY A 120 -3.16 12.39 28.22
N LEU A 121 -3.98 11.40 28.58
CA LEU A 121 -4.56 11.31 29.90
C LEU A 121 -3.48 11.08 30.97
N ALA A 122 -2.51 10.20 30.74
CA ALA A 122 -1.41 9.94 31.67
C ALA A 122 -0.55 11.21 31.88
N ILE A 123 -0.24 11.95 30.81
CA ILE A 123 0.46 13.23 30.88
C ILE A 123 -0.33 14.24 31.74
N ARG A 124 -1.66 14.35 31.54
CA ARG A 124 -2.50 15.23 32.34
C ARG A 124 -2.61 14.82 33.82
N ILE A 125 -2.57 13.53 34.13
CA ILE A 125 -2.52 13.01 35.51
C ILE A 125 -1.22 13.47 36.16
N LYS A 126 -0.06 13.30 35.51
CA LYS A 126 1.24 13.80 35.98
C LYS A 126 1.23 15.31 36.27
N GLU A 127 0.65 16.06 35.33
CA GLU A 127 0.56 17.52 35.44
C GLU A 127 -0.52 18.01 36.42
N HIS A 128 -1.25 17.11 37.07
CA HIS A 128 -2.41 17.40 37.92
C HIS A 128 -3.52 18.23 37.24
N LYS A 129 -3.60 18.14 35.90
CA LYS A 129 -4.64 18.80 35.06
C LYS A 129 -5.89 17.92 34.87
N VAL A 130 -6.25 17.16 35.89
CA VAL A 130 -7.41 16.26 35.92
C VAL A 130 -8.25 16.50 37.18
N SER A 131 -9.37 15.78 37.32
CA SER A 131 -10.14 15.76 38.56
C SER A 131 -9.31 15.19 39.71
N ARG A 132 -9.50 15.74 40.95
CA ARG A 132 -8.81 15.24 42.15
C ARG A 132 -8.96 13.73 42.39
N LEU A 133 -10.04 13.13 41.88
CA LEU A 133 -10.28 11.69 41.94
C LEU A 133 -9.29 10.86 41.12
N LEU A 134 -8.55 11.50 40.22
CA LEU A 134 -7.62 10.85 39.31
C LEU A 134 -6.15 11.18 39.56
N PHE A 135 -5.83 12.03 40.56
CA PHE A 135 -4.46 12.48 40.81
C PHE A 135 -3.46 11.34 41.10
N ASP A 136 -3.92 10.35 41.88
CA ASP A 136 -3.06 9.21 42.28
C ASP A 136 -3.30 7.95 41.41
N LYS A 137 -3.98 8.11 40.28
CA LYS A 137 -4.28 6.99 39.40
C LYS A 137 -3.07 6.63 38.50
N ARG A 138 -2.85 5.34 38.36
CA ARG A 138 -1.86 4.75 37.45
C ARG A 138 -2.58 4.06 36.30
N ILE A 139 -2.15 4.31 35.09
CA ILE A 139 -2.69 3.68 33.89
C ILE A 139 -1.71 2.61 33.43
N ILE A 140 -2.14 1.35 33.44
CA ILE A 140 -1.33 0.21 33.03
C ILE A 140 -1.94 -0.38 31.74
N SER A 141 -1.18 -0.31 30.66
CA SER A 141 -1.53 -0.93 29.37
C SER A 141 -1.25 -2.42 29.43
N LEU A 142 -2.27 -3.25 29.29
CA LEU A 142 -2.12 -4.71 29.30
C LEU A 142 -1.68 -5.21 27.91
N ASP A 143 -0.58 -5.96 27.88
CA ASP A 143 -0.15 -6.71 26.70
C ASP A 143 -0.84 -8.09 26.67
N MET A 144 -1.90 -8.17 25.89
CA MET A 144 -2.65 -9.43 25.75
C MET A 144 -1.84 -10.54 25.09
N ALA A 145 -0.87 -10.20 24.22
CA ALA A 145 0.02 -11.17 23.62
C ALA A 145 0.96 -11.79 24.66
N ALA A 146 1.52 -10.98 25.56
CA ALA A 146 2.35 -11.46 26.67
C ALA A 146 1.56 -12.34 27.66
N VAL A 147 0.27 -12.01 27.90
CA VAL A 147 -0.60 -12.82 28.77
C VAL A 147 -0.86 -14.21 28.17
N VAL A 148 -1.02 -14.31 26.85
CA VAL A 148 -1.25 -15.59 26.14
C VAL A 148 0.06 -16.35 25.90
N ALA A 149 1.18 -15.66 25.71
CA ALA A 149 2.46 -16.28 25.38
C ALA A 149 2.88 -17.34 26.39
N GLY A 150 3.27 -18.52 25.89
CA GLY A 150 3.74 -19.65 26.72
C GLY A 150 2.64 -20.42 27.49
N THR A 151 1.36 -20.08 27.31
CA THR A 151 0.26 -20.87 27.90
C THR A 151 -0.06 -22.08 26.99
N LYS A 152 0.27 -23.28 27.47
CA LYS A 152 -0.04 -24.55 26.76
C LYS A 152 -1.45 -25.04 27.02
N PHE A 153 -2.05 -24.64 28.15
CA PHE A 153 -3.37 -25.08 28.60
C PHE A 153 -4.24 -23.89 28.99
N ARG A 154 -5.54 -24.02 28.73
CA ARG A 154 -6.58 -23.04 29.07
C ARG A 154 -6.50 -22.55 30.52
N GLY A 155 -6.27 -23.44 31.48
CA GLY A 155 -6.22 -23.12 32.91
C GLY A 155 -5.10 -22.13 33.26
N GLN A 156 -3.95 -22.18 32.58
CA GLN A 156 -2.84 -21.26 32.83
C GLN A 156 -3.15 -19.81 32.41
N PHE A 157 -3.89 -19.65 31.31
CA PHE A 157 -4.34 -18.32 30.87
C PHE A 157 -5.40 -17.77 31.83
N GLU A 158 -6.39 -18.59 32.23
CA GLU A 158 -7.43 -18.19 33.16
C GLU A 158 -6.82 -17.80 34.53
N GLU A 159 -5.79 -18.49 34.96
CA GLU A 159 -5.04 -18.23 36.20
C GLU A 159 -4.29 -16.86 36.13
N ARG A 160 -3.64 -16.56 34.98
CA ARG A 160 -2.97 -15.27 34.76
C ARG A 160 -3.97 -14.10 34.74
N ILE A 161 -5.06 -14.22 33.98
CA ILE A 161 -6.13 -13.19 33.95
C ILE A 161 -6.72 -13.00 35.33
N LYS A 162 -6.96 -14.07 36.09
CA LYS A 162 -7.46 -14.00 37.47
C LYS A 162 -6.47 -13.27 38.37
N ALA A 163 -5.18 -13.56 38.27
CA ALA A 163 -4.14 -12.89 39.04
C ALA A 163 -4.09 -11.39 38.73
N ILE A 164 -4.17 -11.00 37.44
CA ILE A 164 -4.25 -9.58 37.00
C ILE A 164 -5.49 -8.89 37.60
N ILE A 165 -6.65 -9.52 37.53
CA ILE A 165 -7.90 -8.98 38.07
C ILE A 165 -7.81 -8.83 39.61
N ASP A 166 -7.28 -9.83 40.30
CA ASP A 166 -7.19 -9.82 41.76
C ASP A 166 -6.17 -8.79 42.28
N GLU A 167 -5.09 -8.56 41.52
CA GLU A 167 -4.14 -7.49 41.81
C GLU A 167 -4.72 -6.09 41.53
N ALA A 168 -5.43 -5.90 40.39
CA ALA A 168 -6.13 -4.66 40.08
C ALA A 168 -7.24 -4.34 41.11
N LYS A 169 -7.92 -5.35 41.70
CA LYS A 169 -8.90 -5.15 42.77
C LYS A 169 -8.27 -4.69 44.09
N LYS A 170 -7.07 -5.18 44.40
CA LYS A 170 -6.33 -4.77 45.60
C LYS A 170 -5.82 -3.34 45.50
N ASN A 171 -5.57 -2.88 44.29
CA ASN A 171 -5.01 -1.55 43.97
C ASN A 171 -6.05 -0.69 43.26
N PRO A 172 -6.97 -0.03 43.96
CA PRO A 172 -8.04 0.77 43.36
C PRO A 172 -7.56 2.05 42.66
N ASN A 173 -6.27 2.37 42.76
CA ASN A 173 -5.62 3.44 42.03
C ASN A 173 -5.19 3.03 40.61
N VAL A 174 -5.25 1.74 40.26
CA VAL A 174 -4.91 1.24 38.94
C VAL A 174 -6.12 1.36 37.99
N ILE A 175 -5.86 1.87 36.78
CA ILE A 175 -6.76 1.86 35.62
C ILE A 175 -6.12 0.98 34.57
N LEU A 176 -6.81 -0.07 34.15
CA LEU A 176 -6.32 -0.95 33.07
C LEU A 176 -6.64 -0.31 31.71
N PHE A 177 -5.64 -0.18 30.85
CA PHE A 177 -5.86 0.11 29.45
C PHE A 177 -5.71 -1.17 28.62
N ILE A 178 -6.72 -1.46 27.82
CA ILE A 178 -6.76 -2.65 26.96
C ILE A 178 -6.98 -2.18 25.54
N ASP A 179 -5.90 -2.22 24.78
CA ASP A 179 -6.01 -2.00 23.35
C ASP A 179 -6.59 -3.25 22.69
N GLU A 180 -7.30 -3.06 21.58
CA GLU A 180 -8.03 -4.13 20.90
C GLU A 180 -8.88 -4.99 21.86
N ILE A 181 -9.67 -4.34 22.71
CA ILE A 181 -10.49 -5.02 23.75
C ILE A 181 -11.39 -6.12 23.18
N HIS A 182 -11.69 -6.11 21.90
CA HIS A 182 -12.43 -7.15 21.20
C HIS A 182 -11.72 -8.50 21.23
N ASN A 183 -10.37 -8.54 21.31
CA ASN A 183 -9.60 -9.78 21.44
C ASN A 183 -9.89 -10.53 22.75
N ILE A 184 -10.31 -9.81 23.77
CA ILE A 184 -10.72 -10.43 25.04
C ILE A 184 -12.12 -11.05 24.94
N VAL A 185 -12.99 -10.45 24.12
CA VAL A 185 -14.42 -10.80 24.03
C VAL A 185 -14.71 -11.73 22.87
N GLY A 186 -13.94 -11.61 21.76
CA GLY A 186 -14.17 -12.33 20.50
C GLY A 186 -13.58 -13.73 20.43
N ALA A 187 -12.81 -14.15 21.39
CA ALA A 187 -12.10 -15.42 21.41
C ALA A 187 -12.98 -16.67 21.61
N GLY A 188 -14.32 -16.59 21.41
CA GLY A 188 -15.27 -17.63 21.78
C GLY A 188 -15.96 -18.42 20.66
N ASN A 189 -15.67 -18.17 19.38
CA ASN A 189 -16.42 -18.81 18.27
C ASN A 189 -15.77 -20.03 17.59
N SER A 190 -14.56 -20.42 17.95
CA SER A 190 -13.98 -21.69 17.52
C SER A 190 -13.80 -22.61 18.73
N GLN A 191 -14.12 -23.89 18.57
CA GLN A 191 -14.00 -24.91 19.61
C GLN A 191 -12.62 -24.85 20.28
N GLY A 192 -12.57 -24.28 21.52
CA GLY A 192 -11.35 -24.26 22.32
C GLY A 192 -10.78 -22.89 22.67
N THR A 193 -11.36 -21.77 22.26
CA THR A 193 -10.85 -20.43 22.53
C THR A 193 -11.24 -19.91 23.91
N MET A 194 -10.29 -19.26 24.55
CA MET A 194 -10.28 -18.77 25.93
C MET A 194 -11.20 -17.54 26.08
N ASP A 195 -12.22 -17.64 26.90
CA ASP A 195 -13.18 -16.54 27.11
C ASP A 195 -12.76 -15.71 28.35
N ALA A 196 -11.75 -14.83 28.17
CA ALA A 196 -11.29 -13.91 29.19
C ALA A 196 -12.40 -12.90 29.58
N ALA A 197 -13.35 -12.64 28.71
CA ALA A 197 -14.48 -11.78 28.97
C ALA A 197 -15.31 -12.28 30.16
N ASN A 198 -15.54 -13.58 30.28
CA ASN A 198 -16.32 -14.14 31.38
C ASN A 198 -15.66 -13.95 32.75
N LEU A 199 -14.33 -13.82 32.80
CA LEU A 199 -13.60 -13.53 34.04
C LEU A 199 -13.65 -12.03 34.39
N LEU A 200 -13.58 -11.15 33.39
CA LEU A 200 -13.62 -9.69 33.57
C LEU A 200 -15.03 -9.15 33.85
N LYS A 201 -16.07 -9.73 33.24
CA LYS A 201 -17.47 -9.29 33.39
C LYS A 201 -17.92 -9.10 34.85
N PRO A 202 -17.69 -10.02 35.80
CA PRO A 202 -18.09 -9.84 37.17
C PRO A 202 -17.39 -8.68 37.88
N ALA A 203 -16.09 -8.49 37.63
CA ALA A 203 -15.30 -7.42 38.25
C ALA A 203 -15.71 -6.02 37.71
N LEU A 204 -15.88 -5.90 36.38
CA LEU A 204 -16.42 -4.70 35.75
C LEU A 204 -17.87 -4.41 36.19
N ALA A 205 -18.68 -5.48 36.36
CA ALA A 205 -20.08 -5.35 36.77
C ALA A 205 -20.22 -4.79 38.18
N ARG A 206 -19.35 -5.18 39.10
CA ARG A 206 -19.34 -4.70 40.50
C ARG A 206 -18.58 -3.41 40.66
N GLY A 207 -17.87 -2.93 39.62
CA GLY A 207 -17.03 -1.73 39.70
C GLY A 207 -15.79 -1.94 40.57
N GLU A 208 -15.32 -3.17 40.68
CA GLU A 208 -14.12 -3.56 41.42
C GLU A 208 -12.83 -3.15 40.70
N ILE A 209 -12.91 -3.00 39.39
CA ILE A 209 -11.82 -2.54 38.51
C ILE A 209 -12.30 -1.42 37.59
N GLN A 210 -11.40 -0.53 37.19
CA GLN A 210 -11.61 0.48 36.15
C GLN A 210 -10.82 0.09 34.91
N CYS A 211 -11.45 0.23 33.74
CA CYS A 211 -10.85 -0.15 32.47
C CYS A 211 -11.14 0.91 31.39
N ILE A 212 -10.14 1.21 30.58
CA ILE A 212 -10.27 1.95 29.32
C ILE A 212 -10.07 0.93 28.20
N GLY A 213 -11.04 0.79 27.32
CA GLY A 213 -10.91 -0.07 26.14
C GLY A 213 -10.67 0.74 24.86
N ALA A 214 -9.97 0.19 23.90
CA ALA A 214 -9.88 0.72 22.54
C ALA A 214 -10.26 -0.37 21.53
N THR A 215 -10.99 0.00 20.47
CA THR A 215 -11.42 -0.94 19.42
C THR A 215 -11.88 -0.20 18.17
N THR A 216 -12.15 -0.93 17.09
CA THR A 216 -12.82 -0.38 15.90
C THR A 216 -14.34 -0.46 16.03
N LEU A 217 -15.07 0.28 15.18
CA LEU A 217 -16.53 0.29 15.21
C LEU A 217 -17.12 -1.10 14.85
N ASP A 218 -16.53 -1.75 13.87
CA ASP A 218 -16.99 -3.06 13.41
C ASP A 218 -16.77 -4.16 14.45
N GLU A 219 -15.59 -4.16 15.08
CA GLU A 219 -15.29 -5.11 16.16
C GLU A 219 -16.12 -4.84 17.41
N TYR A 220 -16.39 -3.56 17.71
CA TYR A 220 -17.29 -3.20 18.79
C TYR A 220 -18.69 -3.78 18.57
N ARG A 221 -19.26 -3.62 17.37
CA ARG A 221 -20.58 -4.17 17.00
C ARG A 221 -20.62 -5.69 17.03
N LYS A 222 -19.57 -6.34 16.52
CA LYS A 222 -19.51 -7.80 16.45
C LYS A 222 -19.38 -8.47 17.83
N ASN A 223 -18.56 -7.91 18.71
CA ASN A 223 -18.09 -8.56 19.91
C ASN A 223 -18.64 -7.95 21.22
N ILE A 224 -18.77 -6.64 21.33
CA ILE A 224 -19.16 -5.98 22.59
C ILE A 224 -20.66 -5.62 22.60
N GLU A 225 -21.19 -5.08 21.52
CA GLU A 225 -22.59 -4.64 21.44
C GLU A 225 -23.58 -5.82 21.52
N LYS A 226 -23.19 -6.98 20.98
CA LYS A 226 -23.99 -8.22 21.10
C LYS A 226 -24.05 -8.77 22.52
N ASP A 227 -23.08 -8.44 23.36
CA ASP A 227 -23.04 -8.83 24.75
C ASP A 227 -23.61 -7.73 25.63
N GLY A 228 -24.92 -7.78 25.90
CA GLY A 228 -25.61 -6.77 26.68
C GLY A 228 -25.11 -6.59 28.12
N ALA A 229 -24.30 -7.53 28.65
CA ALA A 229 -23.66 -7.39 29.94
C ALA A 229 -22.44 -6.47 29.87
N LEU A 230 -21.65 -6.55 28.82
CA LEU A 230 -20.50 -5.66 28.56
C LEU A 230 -20.95 -4.29 28.09
N GLU A 231 -21.88 -4.20 27.16
CA GLU A 231 -22.39 -2.93 26.63
C GLU A 231 -22.88 -1.99 27.73
N ARG A 232 -23.56 -2.55 28.75
CA ARG A 232 -24.05 -1.76 29.90
C ARG A 232 -22.94 -1.25 30.82
N ARG A 233 -21.70 -1.71 30.66
CA ARG A 233 -20.56 -1.35 31.53
C ARG A 233 -19.62 -0.36 30.87
N PHE A 234 -19.54 -0.39 29.55
CA PHE A 234 -18.73 0.54 28.78
C PHE A 234 -19.54 1.76 28.31
N GLN A 235 -18.86 2.90 28.27
CA GLN A 235 -19.41 4.14 27.70
C GLN A 235 -18.63 4.45 26.42
N LYS A 236 -19.34 4.50 25.30
CA LYS A 236 -18.77 4.77 23.97
C LYS A 236 -18.22 6.20 23.87
N ILE A 237 -17.02 6.33 23.30
CA ILE A 237 -16.42 7.58 22.85
C ILE A 237 -15.99 7.33 21.41
N ILE A 238 -16.55 8.07 20.47
CA ILE A 238 -16.16 7.97 19.06
C ILE A 238 -14.93 8.84 18.86
N VAL A 239 -13.90 8.28 18.24
CA VAL A 239 -12.64 8.94 17.91
C VAL A 239 -12.56 9.04 16.39
N GLU A 240 -12.72 10.23 15.88
CA GLU A 240 -12.61 10.52 14.46
C GLU A 240 -11.15 10.78 14.06
N GLN A 241 -10.84 10.68 12.76
CA GLN A 241 -9.52 11.06 12.27
C GLN A 241 -9.26 12.55 12.49
N THR A 242 -8.00 12.92 12.67
CA THR A 242 -7.61 14.33 12.82
C THR A 242 -7.75 15.08 11.48
N SER A 243 -8.00 16.38 11.57
CA SER A 243 -7.95 17.27 10.41
C SER A 243 -6.52 17.40 9.86
N ALA A 244 -6.38 17.89 8.62
CA ALA A 244 -5.06 18.15 8.05
C ALA A 244 -4.25 19.17 8.87
N GLU A 245 -4.92 20.18 9.41
CA GLU A 245 -4.28 21.22 10.23
C GLU A 245 -3.81 20.67 11.59
N GLU A 246 -4.65 19.87 12.27
CA GLU A 246 -4.28 19.20 13.52
C GLU A 246 -3.14 18.19 13.28
N THR A 247 -3.19 17.45 12.17
CA THR A 247 -2.12 16.50 11.80
C THR A 247 -0.79 17.22 11.59
N LEU A 248 -0.80 18.38 10.92
CA LEU A 248 0.41 19.19 10.74
C LEU A 248 0.98 19.66 12.08
N GLN A 249 0.12 20.07 13.03
CA GLN A 249 0.56 20.43 14.38
C GLN A 249 1.15 19.23 15.13
N ILE A 250 0.55 18.05 14.98
CA ILE A 250 1.11 16.81 15.54
C ILE A 250 2.51 16.57 15.00
N LEU A 251 2.68 16.59 13.66
CA LEU A 251 4.00 16.40 13.04
C LEU A 251 5.03 17.41 13.52
N HIS A 252 4.66 18.69 13.68
CA HIS A 252 5.56 19.71 14.23
C HIS A 252 6.04 19.38 15.64
N ASN A 253 5.18 18.79 16.49
CA ASN A 253 5.52 18.48 17.87
C ASN A 253 6.37 17.22 18.04
N ILE A 254 6.13 16.20 17.19
CA ILE A 254 6.89 14.95 17.24
C ILE A 254 8.18 15.00 16.39
N LYS A 255 8.31 16.02 15.54
CA LYS A 255 9.42 16.21 14.62
C LYS A 255 10.79 15.96 15.25
N ASN A 256 11.06 16.56 16.41
CA ASN A 256 12.36 16.51 17.05
C ASN A 256 12.75 15.06 17.44
N ASN A 257 11.81 14.25 17.89
CA ASN A 257 12.05 12.86 18.27
C ASN A 257 12.45 12.03 17.05
N TYR A 258 11.79 12.25 15.91
CA TYR A 258 12.14 11.58 14.65
C TYR A 258 13.45 12.11 14.04
N GLU A 259 13.75 13.42 14.19
CA GLU A 259 15.03 14.00 13.79
C GLU A 259 16.21 13.40 14.58
N GLU A 260 16.03 13.17 15.87
CA GLU A 260 17.02 12.53 16.72
C GLU A 260 17.19 11.05 16.39
N HIS A 261 16.07 10.34 16.18
CA HIS A 261 16.08 8.90 15.89
C HIS A 261 16.77 8.58 14.55
N HIS A 262 16.45 9.32 13.51
CA HIS A 262 16.99 9.08 12.16
C HIS A 262 18.23 9.91 11.83
N ASN A 263 18.66 10.78 12.73
CA ASN A 263 19.75 11.73 12.50
C ASN A 263 19.59 12.57 11.22
N VAL A 264 18.39 13.09 11.00
CA VAL A 264 18.00 13.93 9.85
C VAL A 264 17.40 15.25 10.31
N THR A 265 17.11 16.15 9.39
CA THR A 265 16.37 17.40 9.66
C THR A 265 15.22 17.53 8.67
N TYR A 266 13.99 17.63 9.18
CA TYR A 266 12.82 17.83 8.33
C TYR A 266 12.56 19.31 8.08
N THR A 267 12.34 19.70 6.83
CA THR A 267 11.91 21.07 6.50
C THR A 267 10.44 21.27 6.83
N GLY A 268 10.01 22.51 7.05
CA GLY A 268 8.56 22.80 7.23
C GLY A 268 7.73 22.38 6.01
N ARG A 269 8.29 22.52 4.79
CA ARG A 269 7.64 22.04 3.56
C ARG A 269 7.52 20.53 3.50
N ALA A 270 8.48 19.77 4.03
CA ALA A 270 8.40 18.33 4.12
C ALA A 270 7.22 17.89 5.00
N LEU A 271 6.98 18.54 6.14
CA LEU A 271 5.85 18.24 7.01
C LEU A 271 4.50 18.55 6.33
N GLU A 272 4.40 19.68 5.63
CA GLU A 272 3.22 20.02 4.82
C GLU A 272 3.01 18.98 3.70
N ALA A 273 4.10 18.53 3.05
CA ALA A 273 4.05 17.50 2.03
C ALA A 273 3.58 16.15 2.59
N CYS A 274 4.04 15.71 3.78
CA CYS A 274 3.55 14.51 4.45
C CYS A 274 2.02 14.53 4.57
N VAL A 275 1.45 15.64 5.05
CA VAL A 275 0.01 15.76 5.22
C VAL A 275 -0.71 15.81 3.87
N LYS A 276 -0.28 16.69 2.96
CA LYS A 276 -0.96 16.93 1.68
C LYS A 276 -0.91 15.72 0.76
N LEU A 277 0.26 15.07 0.66
CA LEU A 277 0.44 13.93 -0.24
C LEU A 277 -0.26 12.69 0.31
N THR A 278 -0.16 12.40 1.62
CA THR A 278 -0.86 11.25 2.20
C THR A 278 -2.38 11.45 2.24
N GLN A 279 -2.87 12.68 2.41
CA GLN A 279 -4.30 12.99 2.27
C GLN A 279 -4.83 12.64 0.89
N ARG A 280 -4.05 12.96 -0.14
CA ARG A 280 -4.46 12.79 -1.53
C ARG A 280 -4.25 11.36 -2.06
N TYR A 281 -3.16 10.71 -1.64
CA TYR A 281 -2.69 9.49 -2.29
C TYR A 281 -2.83 8.22 -1.43
N VAL A 282 -2.94 8.34 -0.11
CA VAL A 282 -3.14 7.22 0.81
C VAL A 282 -4.59 7.22 1.30
N SER A 283 -5.44 6.39 0.69
CA SER A 283 -6.89 6.33 0.97
C SER A 283 -7.30 5.21 1.93
N ASP A 284 -6.43 4.23 2.14
CA ASP A 284 -6.68 3.04 2.96
C ASP A 284 -6.31 3.20 4.43
N ARG A 285 -5.70 4.34 4.81
CA ARG A 285 -5.28 4.68 6.16
C ARG A 285 -5.81 6.06 6.59
N PHE A 286 -5.83 6.30 7.89
CA PHE A 286 -6.41 7.49 8.49
C PHE A 286 -5.35 8.41 9.10
N PHE A 287 -5.68 9.68 9.24
CA PHE A 287 -4.86 10.63 9.98
C PHE A 287 -4.99 10.42 11.50
N PRO A 288 -3.88 10.64 12.26
CA PRO A 288 -2.56 11.16 11.84
C PRO A 288 -1.58 10.09 11.33
N ASP A 289 -1.86 8.81 11.53
CA ASP A 289 -0.95 7.68 11.36
C ASP A 289 -0.27 7.67 9.98
N LYS A 290 -1.03 7.77 8.89
CA LYS A 290 -0.49 7.79 7.52
C LYS A 290 0.51 8.91 7.25
N ALA A 291 0.39 10.04 7.94
CA ALA A 291 1.32 11.15 7.78
C ALA A 291 2.57 10.95 8.63
N ILE A 292 2.43 10.32 9.80
CA ILE A 292 3.53 9.91 10.68
C ILE A 292 4.36 8.82 9.98
N ASP A 293 3.70 7.81 9.42
CA ASP A 293 4.37 6.74 8.64
C ASP A 293 5.21 7.33 7.49
N ALA A 294 4.67 8.29 6.74
CA ALA A 294 5.41 8.92 5.66
C ALA A 294 6.62 9.73 6.16
N LEU A 295 6.51 10.37 7.33
CA LEU A 295 7.60 11.08 7.97
C LEU A 295 8.71 10.10 8.41
N ASP A 296 8.32 9.04 9.10
CA ASP A 296 9.21 8.00 9.65
C ASP A 296 9.96 7.27 8.53
N GLU A 297 9.25 6.80 7.51
CA GLU A 297 9.83 6.11 6.36
C GLU A 297 10.79 7.01 5.57
N ALA A 298 10.49 8.32 5.45
CA ALA A 298 11.38 9.27 4.78
C ALA A 298 12.68 9.50 5.57
N GLY A 299 12.59 9.63 6.88
CA GLY A 299 13.76 9.71 7.76
C GLY A 299 14.61 8.47 7.69
N SER A 300 13.99 7.31 7.82
CA SER A 300 14.65 6.00 7.74
C SER A 300 15.38 5.82 6.40
N ARG A 301 14.72 6.14 5.29
CA ARG A 301 15.32 6.00 3.95
C ARG A 301 16.54 6.88 3.75
N VAL A 302 16.47 8.13 4.20
CA VAL A 302 17.60 9.07 4.11
C VAL A 302 18.74 8.58 5.00
N HIS A 303 18.43 8.11 6.20
CA HIS A 303 19.42 7.54 7.12
C HIS A 303 20.13 6.32 6.48
N VAL A 304 19.38 5.34 5.96
CA VAL A 304 19.94 4.14 5.31
C VAL A 304 20.72 4.48 4.03
N GLY A 305 20.27 5.48 3.28
CA GLY A 305 20.97 5.94 2.06
C GLY A 305 22.38 6.51 2.35
N ASN A 306 22.60 7.04 3.55
CA ASN A 306 23.86 7.65 3.99
C ASN A 306 24.80 6.69 4.71
N VAL A 307 24.39 5.45 4.95
CA VAL A 307 25.20 4.43 5.67
C VAL A 307 26.30 3.82 4.78
N ASN A 308 26.57 4.32 3.60
CA ASN A 308 27.75 3.89 2.85
C ASN A 308 29.00 4.30 3.64
N ALA A 309 29.66 3.30 4.25
CA ALA A 309 30.90 3.50 4.97
C ALA A 309 31.93 4.20 4.05
N PRO A 310 32.69 5.18 4.54
CA PRO A 310 33.77 5.77 3.79
C PRO A 310 34.71 4.69 3.27
N LYS A 311 35.20 4.86 2.02
CA LYS A 311 36.13 3.90 1.41
C LYS A 311 37.35 3.57 2.31
N GLU A 312 37.74 4.52 3.14
CA GLU A 312 38.81 4.34 4.12
C GLU A 312 38.51 3.23 5.14
N ILE A 313 37.25 3.12 5.58
CA ILE A 313 36.82 2.07 6.52
C ILE A 313 36.80 0.71 5.81
N GLU A 314 36.26 0.64 4.58
CA GLU A 314 36.28 -0.58 3.77
C GLU A 314 37.69 -1.08 3.49
N GLU A 315 38.63 -0.17 3.15
CA GLU A 315 40.01 -0.51 2.92
C GLU A 315 40.74 -1.05 4.18
N ILE A 316 40.41 -0.51 5.37
CA ILE A 316 40.96 -1.01 6.64
C ILE A 316 40.36 -2.38 6.97
N GLU A 317 39.08 -2.59 6.76
CA GLU A 317 38.43 -3.90 6.95
C GLU A 317 38.98 -4.98 6.02
N GLU A 318 39.25 -4.65 4.75
CA GLU A 318 39.93 -5.56 3.80
C GLU A 318 41.38 -5.88 4.27
N LYS A 319 42.12 -4.89 4.74
CA LYS A 319 43.49 -5.10 5.31
C LYS A 319 43.47 -6.00 6.54
N ILE A 320 42.49 -5.83 7.44
CA ILE A 320 42.29 -6.69 8.61
C ILE A 320 41.98 -8.12 8.17
N ALA A 321 41.12 -8.32 7.18
CA ALA A 321 40.77 -9.63 6.65
C ALA A 321 41.99 -10.34 6.05
N ALA A 322 42.74 -9.63 5.19
CA ALA A 322 43.96 -10.15 4.57
C ALA A 322 45.06 -10.49 5.61
N THR A 323 45.26 -9.60 6.61
CA THR A 323 46.27 -9.84 7.67
C THR A 323 45.88 -11.00 8.59
N ASN A 324 44.56 -11.20 8.84
CA ASN A 324 44.06 -12.36 9.59
C ASN A 324 44.27 -13.67 8.82
N GLU A 325 44.12 -13.67 7.50
CA GLU A 325 44.38 -14.83 6.66
C GLU A 325 45.89 -15.20 6.70
N LEU A 326 46.78 -14.20 6.61
CA LEU A 326 48.20 -14.40 6.72
C LEU A 326 48.58 -14.93 8.12
N LYS A 327 47.99 -14.38 9.18
CA LYS A 327 48.18 -14.86 10.56
C LYS A 327 47.80 -16.34 10.72
N LEU A 328 46.68 -16.77 10.12
CA LEU A 328 46.26 -18.17 10.14
C LEU A 328 47.24 -19.07 9.39
N LYS A 329 47.72 -18.65 8.22
CA LYS A 329 48.75 -19.39 7.44
C LYS A 329 50.07 -19.51 8.20
N ALA A 330 50.56 -18.43 8.85
CA ALA A 330 51.78 -18.45 9.67
C ALA A 330 51.60 -19.37 10.88
N ALA A 331 50.43 -19.37 11.53
CA ALA A 331 50.15 -20.27 12.65
C ALA A 331 50.10 -21.75 12.21
N GLN A 332 49.54 -22.06 11.05
CA GLN A 332 49.51 -23.41 10.47
C GLN A 332 50.94 -23.88 10.10
N ALA A 333 51.80 -22.97 9.66
CA ALA A 333 53.19 -23.26 9.34
C ALA A 333 54.10 -23.31 10.59
N GLN A 334 53.54 -23.20 11.82
CA GLN A 334 54.23 -23.17 13.10
C GLN A 334 55.27 -22.02 13.26
N ASN A 335 55.11 -20.96 12.46
CA ASN A 335 55.94 -19.75 12.55
C ASN A 335 55.32 -18.79 13.58
N PHE A 336 55.58 -19.02 14.88
CA PHE A 336 54.94 -18.30 15.97
C PHE A 336 55.40 -16.84 16.11
N GLU A 337 56.63 -16.51 15.70
CA GLU A 337 57.14 -15.13 15.72
C GLU A 337 56.42 -14.26 14.70
N GLU A 338 56.22 -14.77 13.49
CA GLU A 338 55.49 -14.08 12.42
C GLU A 338 53.98 -13.98 12.76
N ALA A 339 53.39 -15.03 13.31
CA ALA A 339 52.02 -15.03 13.77
C ALA A 339 51.76 -14.02 14.91
N ALA A 340 52.75 -13.80 15.80
CA ALA A 340 52.69 -12.80 16.86
C ALA A 340 52.77 -11.37 16.31
N SER A 341 53.67 -11.10 15.36
CA SER A 341 53.77 -9.78 14.71
C SER A 341 52.51 -9.42 13.90
N LEU A 342 51.95 -10.41 13.19
CA LEU A 342 50.68 -10.23 12.45
C LEU A 342 49.49 -10.00 13.40
N ARG A 343 49.49 -10.65 14.58
CA ARG A 343 48.43 -10.38 15.59
C ARG A 343 48.51 -8.94 16.10
N ASP A 344 49.70 -8.44 16.35
CA ASP A 344 49.91 -7.07 16.83
C ASP A 344 49.54 -6.06 15.73
N SER A 345 49.79 -6.39 14.44
CA SER A 345 49.32 -5.60 13.30
C SER A 345 47.82 -5.58 13.19
N VAL A 346 47.14 -6.72 13.36
CA VAL A 346 45.63 -6.78 13.38
C VAL A 346 45.09 -5.93 14.50
N ARG A 347 45.71 -5.95 15.70
CA ARG A 347 45.26 -5.15 16.84
C ARG A 347 45.39 -3.65 16.57
N ASN A 348 46.48 -3.23 15.92
CA ASN A 348 46.67 -1.83 15.55
C ASN A 348 45.67 -1.38 14.50
N LEU A 349 45.42 -2.21 13.46
CA LEU A 349 44.42 -1.93 12.44
C LEU A 349 42.97 -1.90 13.01
N GLN A 350 42.67 -2.74 14.01
CA GLN A 350 41.41 -2.68 14.72
C GLN A 350 41.23 -1.38 15.50
N ALA A 351 42.28 -0.93 16.21
CA ALA A 351 42.23 0.35 16.91
C ALA A 351 42.09 1.55 15.94
N GLU A 352 42.72 1.48 14.75
CA GLU A 352 42.58 2.48 13.71
C GLU A 352 41.15 2.47 13.13
N LEU A 353 40.58 1.29 12.92
CA LEU A 353 39.18 1.10 12.48
C LEU A 353 38.22 1.71 13.49
N ASP A 354 38.38 1.42 14.78
CA ASP A 354 37.50 1.92 15.84
C ASP A 354 37.58 3.46 15.91
N ASN A 355 38.75 4.06 15.83
CA ASN A 355 38.91 5.51 15.78
C ASN A 355 38.25 6.13 14.55
N LYS A 356 38.41 5.50 13.36
CA LYS A 356 37.78 5.99 12.13
C LYS A 356 36.24 5.84 12.16
N LYS A 357 35.75 4.81 12.80
CA LYS A 357 34.30 4.64 13.04
C LYS A 357 33.77 5.71 13.98
N GLU A 358 34.50 6.03 15.06
CA GLU A 358 34.11 7.11 15.98
C GLU A 358 34.13 8.49 15.31
N GLU A 359 35.16 8.78 14.49
CA GLU A 359 35.24 10.02 13.70
C GLU A 359 34.06 10.13 12.71
N TRP A 360 33.74 9.06 12.01
CA TRP A 360 32.62 9.00 11.07
C TRP A 360 31.29 9.15 11.77
N GLU A 361 31.06 8.46 12.89
CA GLU A 361 29.84 8.63 13.68
C GLU A 361 29.67 10.05 14.22
N ALA A 362 30.79 10.68 14.65
CA ALA A 362 30.81 12.07 15.10
C ALA A 362 30.46 13.04 13.94
N ASP A 363 30.98 12.77 12.74
CA ASP A 363 30.70 13.55 11.54
C ASP A 363 29.23 13.39 11.11
N LEU A 364 28.69 12.17 11.12
CA LEU A 364 27.28 11.89 10.87
C LEU A 364 26.36 12.61 11.86
N ARG A 365 26.73 12.71 13.14
CA ARG A 365 25.95 13.45 14.14
C ARG A 365 25.96 14.95 13.90
N ASN A 366 27.05 15.48 13.36
CA ASN A 366 27.21 16.91 13.10
C ASN A 366 26.61 17.35 11.76
N HIS A 367 26.52 16.45 10.78
CA HIS A 367 25.99 16.73 9.44
C HIS A 367 24.69 15.94 9.22
N ARG A 368 23.58 16.47 9.80
CA ARG A 368 22.26 15.91 9.58
C ARG A 368 21.78 16.21 8.15
N GLU A 369 21.42 15.18 7.41
CA GLU A 369 20.81 15.37 6.10
C GLU A 369 19.42 15.99 6.19
N VAL A 370 19.10 16.78 5.17
CA VAL A 370 17.80 17.46 5.08
C VAL A 370 16.83 16.60 4.32
N VAL A 371 15.67 16.34 4.95
CA VAL A 371 14.50 15.74 4.30
C VAL A 371 13.61 16.86 3.81
N ASP A 372 13.50 16.98 2.49
CA ASP A 372 12.70 17.97 1.79
C ASP A 372 11.39 17.39 1.23
N GLU A 373 10.63 18.21 0.51
CA GLU A 373 9.37 17.82 -0.12
C GLU A 373 9.55 16.69 -1.15
N ASP A 374 10.67 16.69 -1.88
CA ASP A 374 10.93 15.70 -2.93
C ASP A 374 11.17 14.31 -2.34
N LYS A 375 11.90 14.23 -1.23
CA LYS A 375 12.13 12.96 -0.52
C LYS A 375 10.84 12.38 0.06
N ILE A 376 9.94 13.22 0.59
CA ILE A 376 8.61 12.79 1.02
C ILE A 376 7.78 12.29 -0.17
N ALA A 377 7.85 13.00 -1.31
CA ALA A 377 7.14 12.58 -2.51
C ALA A 377 7.62 11.22 -3.03
N GLU A 378 8.93 10.92 -2.94
CA GLU A 378 9.49 9.60 -3.24
C GLU A 378 8.91 8.50 -2.36
N VAL A 379 8.83 8.76 -1.07
CA VAL A 379 8.28 7.79 -0.10
C VAL A 379 6.80 7.54 -0.37
N VAL A 380 6.01 8.59 -0.52
CA VAL A 380 4.58 8.43 -0.84
C VAL A 380 4.38 7.72 -2.18
N ALA A 381 5.28 7.95 -3.15
CA ALA A 381 5.27 7.22 -4.42
C ALA A 381 5.51 5.71 -4.22
N MET A 382 6.43 5.32 -3.35
CA MET A 382 6.67 3.92 -3.03
C MET A 382 5.50 3.28 -2.28
N MET A 383 4.95 3.98 -1.27
CA MET A 383 3.82 3.50 -0.47
C MET A 383 2.57 3.25 -1.33
N THR A 384 2.35 4.07 -2.35
CA THR A 384 1.12 4.07 -3.15
C THR A 384 1.28 3.47 -4.54
N GLY A 385 2.52 3.28 -5.00
CA GLY A 385 2.82 2.88 -6.38
C GLY A 385 2.59 4.01 -7.42
N VAL A 386 2.36 5.24 -6.98
CA VAL A 386 2.11 6.40 -7.85
C VAL A 386 3.40 7.21 -8.01
N PRO A 387 3.82 7.57 -9.22
CA PRO A 387 5.02 8.36 -9.45
C PRO A 387 4.82 9.83 -9.02
N VAL A 388 4.78 10.08 -7.71
CA VAL A 388 4.47 11.39 -7.11
C VAL A 388 5.54 12.46 -7.41
N GLN A 389 6.80 12.05 -7.58
CA GLN A 389 7.93 12.95 -7.86
C GLN A 389 7.78 13.77 -9.14
N ARG A 390 7.02 13.27 -10.11
CA ARG A 390 6.82 13.95 -11.39
C ARG A 390 5.67 14.96 -11.37
N ILE A 391 4.97 15.10 -10.24
CA ILE A 391 3.70 15.82 -10.14
C ILE A 391 3.89 17.35 -10.02
N ALA A 392 4.99 17.84 -9.44
CA ALA A 392 5.07 19.26 -9.08
C ALA A 392 5.47 20.21 -10.22
N GLN A 393 6.39 19.84 -11.10
CA GLN A 393 6.85 20.76 -12.16
C GLN A 393 6.82 20.18 -13.58
N THR A 394 7.02 18.87 -13.75
CA THR A 394 7.00 18.18 -15.07
C THR A 394 5.61 17.72 -15.48
N GLU A 395 4.66 17.61 -14.56
CA GLU A 395 3.29 17.14 -14.86
C GLU A 395 2.55 18.10 -15.78
N SER A 396 2.68 19.40 -15.56
CA SER A 396 2.03 20.41 -16.42
C SER A 396 2.53 20.34 -17.87
N SER A 397 3.83 20.16 -18.08
CA SER A 397 4.39 20.02 -19.43
C SER A 397 4.05 18.65 -20.06
N ARG A 398 4.05 17.55 -19.29
CA ARG A 398 3.60 16.24 -19.76
C ARG A 398 2.12 16.26 -20.14
N LEU A 399 1.26 16.84 -19.31
CA LEU A 399 -0.17 16.96 -19.60
C LEU A 399 -0.44 17.84 -20.84
N LEU A 400 0.39 18.85 -21.11
CA LEU A 400 0.30 19.63 -22.34
C LEU A 400 0.70 18.80 -23.58
N ASN A 401 1.73 17.97 -23.46
CA ASN A 401 2.23 17.13 -24.56
C ASN A 401 1.47 15.80 -24.71
N MET A 402 0.58 15.47 -23.77
CA MET A 402 -0.21 14.21 -23.74
C MET A 402 -0.95 13.96 -25.05
N GLY A 403 -1.51 15.02 -25.66
CA GLY A 403 -2.25 14.91 -26.91
C GLY A 403 -1.37 14.41 -28.05
N ASP A 404 -0.19 15.00 -28.22
CA ASP A 404 0.74 14.68 -29.30
C ASP A 404 1.33 13.26 -29.13
N GLU A 405 1.66 12.87 -27.91
CA GLU A 405 2.17 11.53 -27.61
C GLU A 405 1.12 10.44 -27.86
N LEU A 406 -0.13 10.66 -27.45
CA LEU A 406 -1.21 9.74 -27.74
C LEU A 406 -1.52 9.66 -29.23
N LYS A 407 -1.51 10.79 -29.97
CA LYS A 407 -1.72 10.84 -31.42
C LYS A 407 -0.61 10.12 -32.19
N SER A 408 0.62 10.12 -31.69
CA SER A 408 1.73 9.34 -32.29
C SER A 408 1.53 7.84 -32.19
N SER A 409 0.87 7.38 -31.13
CA SER A 409 0.64 5.95 -30.84
C SER A 409 -0.70 5.43 -31.38
N ILE A 410 -1.68 6.32 -31.58
CA ILE A 410 -3.06 5.97 -31.97
C ILE A 410 -3.45 6.79 -33.20
N VAL A 411 -3.59 6.10 -34.29
CA VAL A 411 -3.79 6.70 -35.59
C VAL A 411 -5.28 6.87 -35.92
N GLY A 412 -5.66 8.02 -36.46
CA GLY A 412 -7.00 8.27 -37.03
C GLY A 412 -8.08 8.55 -36.00
N GLN A 413 -7.72 8.89 -34.73
CA GLN A 413 -8.67 9.15 -33.66
C GLN A 413 -8.40 10.49 -32.93
N ASP A 414 -7.93 11.51 -33.67
CA ASP A 414 -7.46 12.77 -33.11
C ASP A 414 -8.52 13.51 -32.29
N GLU A 415 -9.76 13.58 -32.79
CA GLU A 415 -10.88 14.21 -32.06
C GLU A 415 -11.22 13.49 -30.74
N ALA A 416 -11.14 12.16 -30.76
CA ALA A 416 -11.37 11.34 -29.57
C ALA A 416 -10.30 11.62 -28.50
N ILE A 417 -9.04 11.68 -28.92
CA ILE A 417 -7.90 11.98 -28.05
C ILE A 417 -8.05 13.39 -27.46
N ASP A 418 -8.34 14.41 -28.30
CA ASP A 418 -8.47 15.79 -27.85
C ASP A 418 -9.56 15.98 -26.78
N LYS A 419 -10.71 15.30 -26.91
CA LYS A 419 -11.77 15.32 -25.90
C LYS A 419 -11.31 14.75 -24.57
N ILE A 420 -10.66 13.60 -24.58
CA ILE A 420 -10.17 12.91 -23.37
C ILE A 420 -9.09 13.74 -22.68
N VAL A 421 -8.12 14.25 -23.46
CA VAL A 421 -7.03 15.08 -22.93
C VAL A 421 -7.57 16.34 -22.25
N LYS A 422 -8.49 17.06 -22.88
CA LYS A 422 -9.13 18.25 -22.30
C LYS A 422 -9.88 17.93 -21.00
N ALA A 423 -10.58 16.81 -20.92
CA ALA A 423 -11.33 16.42 -19.74
C ALA A 423 -10.37 16.07 -18.58
N ILE A 424 -9.27 15.35 -18.86
CA ILE A 424 -8.25 15.02 -17.86
C ILE A 424 -7.53 16.29 -17.38
N GLN A 425 -7.15 17.19 -18.30
CA GLN A 425 -6.54 18.47 -17.94
C GLN A 425 -7.43 19.31 -17.03
N ARG A 426 -8.74 19.40 -17.31
CA ARG A 426 -9.71 20.12 -16.43
C ARG A 426 -9.75 19.54 -15.00
N ASN A 427 -9.70 18.22 -14.87
CA ASN A 427 -9.68 17.58 -13.55
C ASN A 427 -8.36 17.87 -12.80
N ARG A 428 -7.23 17.76 -13.48
CA ARG A 428 -5.91 17.96 -12.86
C ARG A 428 -5.67 19.40 -12.38
N VAL A 429 -6.25 20.37 -13.04
CA VAL A 429 -6.23 21.79 -12.60
C VAL A 429 -7.15 22.04 -11.39
N GLY A 430 -7.95 21.05 -10.98
CA GLY A 430 -8.84 21.18 -9.82
C GLY A 430 -10.18 21.84 -10.12
N LEU A 431 -10.59 21.95 -11.37
CA LEU A 431 -11.87 22.53 -11.76
C LEU A 431 -13.06 21.56 -11.68
N LYS A 432 -12.79 20.26 -11.40
CA LYS A 432 -13.80 19.23 -11.23
C LYS A 432 -14.01 18.93 -9.74
N ASP A 433 -15.21 18.40 -9.39
CA ASP A 433 -15.52 17.95 -8.04
C ASP A 433 -14.51 16.86 -7.58
N PRO A 434 -13.78 17.09 -6.47
CA PRO A 434 -12.77 16.16 -5.96
C PRO A 434 -13.35 14.81 -5.50
N ASN A 435 -14.68 14.73 -5.30
CA ASN A 435 -15.34 13.50 -4.88
C ASN A 435 -15.68 12.57 -6.05
N ARG A 436 -15.47 12.97 -7.29
CA ARG A 436 -15.74 12.18 -8.49
C ARG A 436 -14.46 11.56 -9.07
N PRO A 437 -14.56 10.48 -9.87
CA PRO A 437 -13.43 9.95 -10.62
C PRO A 437 -12.74 11.01 -11.50
N ILE A 438 -11.46 10.83 -11.81
CA ILE A 438 -10.69 11.75 -12.67
C ILE A 438 -11.42 11.99 -13.99
N GLY A 439 -11.95 10.93 -14.61
CA GLY A 439 -12.74 11.02 -15.82
C GLY A 439 -13.63 9.79 -16.01
N THR A 440 -14.81 10.01 -16.56
CA THR A 440 -15.74 8.94 -16.92
C THR A 440 -16.10 9.09 -18.39
N PHE A 441 -15.66 8.15 -19.22
CA PHE A 441 -15.77 8.24 -20.67
C PHE A 441 -16.55 7.04 -21.22
N MET A 442 -17.38 7.32 -22.21
CA MET A 442 -18.03 6.26 -23.01
C MET A 442 -17.45 6.27 -24.43
N PHE A 443 -16.75 5.20 -24.81
CA PHE A 443 -16.14 5.03 -26.13
C PHE A 443 -17.09 4.27 -27.05
N LEU A 444 -17.57 4.95 -28.06
CA LEU A 444 -18.49 4.40 -29.05
C LEU A 444 -17.79 4.24 -30.40
N GLY A 445 -18.11 3.17 -31.11
CA GLY A 445 -17.56 2.94 -32.44
C GLY A 445 -17.45 1.47 -32.81
N PRO A 446 -17.11 1.17 -34.07
CA PRO A 446 -16.97 -0.22 -34.54
C PRO A 446 -15.90 -1.01 -33.77
N THR A 447 -15.91 -2.32 -33.96
CA THR A 447 -14.85 -3.16 -33.41
C THR A 447 -13.54 -2.91 -34.16
N GLY A 448 -12.39 -2.96 -33.43
CA GLY A 448 -11.06 -2.89 -34.05
C GLY A 448 -10.58 -1.50 -34.48
N VAL A 449 -11.23 -0.40 -34.02
CA VAL A 449 -10.82 1.00 -34.29
C VAL A 449 -9.89 1.61 -33.25
N GLY A 450 -9.48 0.83 -32.21
CA GLY A 450 -8.49 1.29 -31.24
C GLY A 450 -9.05 1.67 -29.87
N LYS A 451 -10.33 1.46 -29.52
CA LYS A 451 -10.93 1.80 -28.22
C LYS A 451 -10.13 1.26 -27.02
N THR A 452 -9.95 -0.04 -26.98
CA THR A 452 -9.19 -0.72 -25.90
C THR A 452 -7.70 -0.34 -25.95
N HIS A 453 -7.13 -0.07 -27.14
CA HIS A 453 -5.76 0.34 -27.30
C HIS A 453 -5.51 1.74 -26.71
N LEU A 454 -6.44 2.68 -26.91
CA LEU A 454 -6.38 4.01 -26.30
C LEU A 454 -6.43 3.94 -24.77
N ALA A 455 -7.33 3.11 -24.19
CA ALA A 455 -7.37 2.90 -22.75
C ALA A 455 -6.06 2.38 -22.19
N LYS A 456 -5.40 1.45 -22.91
CA LYS A 456 -4.09 0.91 -22.52
C LYS A 456 -3.00 1.97 -22.60
N LYS A 457 -2.95 2.75 -23.67
CA LYS A 457 -1.95 3.82 -23.84
C LYS A 457 -2.15 4.96 -22.84
N LEU A 458 -3.40 5.25 -22.51
CA LEU A 458 -3.74 6.23 -21.47
C LEU A 458 -3.24 5.76 -20.08
N SER A 459 -3.39 4.47 -19.76
CA SER A 459 -2.87 3.90 -18.52
C SER A 459 -1.34 3.95 -18.47
N GLU A 460 -0.67 3.54 -19.56
CA GLU A 460 0.79 3.62 -19.67
C GLU A 460 1.31 5.06 -19.52
N PHE A 461 0.63 6.05 -20.12
CA PHE A 461 1.03 7.45 -20.06
C PHE A 461 0.84 8.07 -18.67
N LEU A 462 -0.33 7.86 -18.04
CA LEU A 462 -0.69 8.54 -16.78
C LEU A 462 -0.07 7.88 -15.55
N PHE A 463 0.09 6.57 -15.57
CA PHE A 463 0.50 5.79 -14.41
C PHE A 463 1.81 5.04 -14.60
N ASP A 464 2.49 5.23 -15.73
CA ASP A 464 3.80 4.62 -16.10
C ASP A 464 3.84 3.08 -15.93
N SER A 465 2.68 2.41 -15.81
CA SER A 465 2.56 0.97 -15.63
C SER A 465 1.45 0.37 -16.48
N LYS A 466 1.74 -0.80 -17.06
CA LYS A 466 0.74 -1.59 -17.77
C LYS A 466 -0.26 -2.26 -16.82
N ASP A 467 0.16 -2.49 -15.59
CA ASP A 467 -0.64 -3.16 -14.55
C ASP A 467 -1.70 -2.22 -13.95
N SER A 468 -1.58 -0.91 -14.21
CA SER A 468 -2.58 0.08 -13.83
C SER A 468 -3.86 0.07 -14.72
N LEU A 469 -3.97 -0.90 -15.66
CA LEU A 469 -5.19 -1.13 -16.44
C LEU A 469 -6.03 -2.26 -15.83
N VAL A 470 -7.09 -1.89 -15.15
CA VAL A 470 -8.11 -2.84 -14.64
C VAL A 470 -9.13 -3.09 -15.75
N ARG A 471 -8.97 -4.17 -16.50
CA ARG A 471 -9.91 -4.55 -17.55
C ARG A 471 -10.92 -5.56 -17.05
N ILE A 472 -12.20 -5.31 -17.36
CA ILE A 472 -13.34 -6.18 -17.07
C ILE A 472 -14.20 -6.28 -18.33
N ASP A 473 -14.47 -7.50 -18.78
CA ASP A 473 -15.36 -7.78 -19.92
C ASP A 473 -16.79 -7.93 -19.40
N MET A 474 -17.66 -7.03 -19.80
CA MET A 474 -19.05 -7.03 -19.35
C MET A 474 -19.89 -8.18 -19.92
N SER A 475 -19.39 -8.88 -20.92
CA SER A 475 -20.05 -10.11 -21.40
C SER A 475 -20.07 -11.25 -20.37
N GLU A 476 -19.19 -11.23 -19.37
CA GLU A 476 -19.21 -12.16 -18.24
C GLU A 476 -20.23 -11.80 -17.16
N TYR A 477 -20.86 -10.61 -17.26
CA TYR A 477 -21.76 -10.04 -16.23
C TYR A 477 -23.17 -9.77 -16.77
N MET A 478 -23.65 -10.65 -17.64
CA MET A 478 -24.99 -10.57 -18.25
C MET A 478 -26.09 -10.99 -17.27
N GLU A 479 -25.77 -11.85 -16.30
CA GLU A 479 -26.72 -12.40 -15.35
C GLU A 479 -26.67 -11.64 -14.02
N LYS A 480 -27.82 -11.54 -13.32
CA LYS A 480 -27.94 -10.86 -12.04
C LYS A 480 -26.94 -11.37 -10.99
N PHE A 481 -26.75 -12.69 -10.91
CA PHE A 481 -25.82 -13.29 -9.96
C PHE A 481 -24.35 -12.99 -10.24
N SER A 482 -23.99 -12.70 -11.47
CA SER A 482 -22.60 -12.36 -11.82
C SER A 482 -22.20 -10.96 -11.35
N VAL A 483 -23.16 -10.05 -11.12
CA VAL A 483 -22.88 -8.70 -10.58
C VAL A 483 -22.26 -8.76 -9.20
N SER A 484 -22.68 -9.71 -8.35
CA SER A 484 -22.07 -9.92 -7.03
C SER A 484 -20.59 -10.27 -7.10
N ARG A 485 -20.09 -10.83 -8.21
CA ARG A 485 -18.66 -11.08 -8.41
C ARG A 485 -17.85 -9.79 -8.58
N LEU A 486 -18.46 -8.68 -8.99
CA LEU A 486 -17.78 -7.37 -9.11
C LEU A 486 -17.55 -6.73 -7.73
N VAL A 487 -18.53 -6.84 -6.84
CA VAL A 487 -18.55 -6.15 -5.54
C VAL A 487 -18.22 -7.10 -4.38
N GLY A 488 -18.41 -8.40 -4.57
CA GLY A 488 -18.29 -9.47 -3.59
C GLY A 488 -19.63 -10.16 -3.33
N ALA A 489 -19.55 -11.43 -2.93
CA ALA A 489 -20.74 -12.22 -2.59
C ALA A 489 -21.30 -11.80 -1.22
N PRO A 490 -22.65 -11.83 -1.02
CA PRO A 490 -23.24 -11.60 0.30
C PRO A 490 -22.79 -12.63 1.34
N PRO A 491 -22.86 -12.31 2.64
CA PRO A 491 -22.54 -13.23 3.71
C PRO A 491 -23.29 -14.57 3.58
N GLY A 492 -22.55 -15.67 3.69
CA GLY A 492 -23.10 -17.02 3.59
C GLY A 492 -23.09 -17.65 2.18
N TYR A 493 -22.63 -16.93 1.16
CA TYR A 493 -22.43 -17.48 -0.19
C TYR A 493 -20.96 -17.82 -0.43
N VAL A 494 -20.72 -18.81 -1.31
CA VAL A 494 -19.37 -19.21 -1.73
C VAL A 494 -18.68 -18.02 -2.39
N GLY A 495 -17.42 -17.74 -1.98
CA GLY A 495 -16.63 -16.60 -2.48
C GLY A 495 -16.80 -15.30 -1.68
N TYR A 496 -17.49 -15.32 -0.53
CA TYR A 496 -17.63 -14.12 0.34
C TYR A 496 -16.27 -13.58 0.82
N GLU A 497 -15.33 -14.46 1.16
CA GLU A 497 -13.99 -14.07 1.66
C GLU A 497 -13.05 -13.56 0.56
N GLU A 498 -13.30 -13.89 -0.70
CA GLU A 498 -12.45 -13.51 -1.83
C GLU A 498 -12.61 -12.04 -2.23
N GLY A 499 -13.68 -11.37 -1.77
CA GLY A 499 -14.01 -10.00 -2.16
C GLY A 499 -14.48 -9.88 -3.62
N GLY A 500 -14.78 -8.65 -4.05
CA GLY A 500 -15.23 -8.39 -5.43
C GLY A 500 -14.09 -8.19 -6.41
N GLN A 501 -14.22 -8.70 -7.62
CA GLN A 501 -13.17 -8.60 -8.64
C GLN A 501 -12.83 -7.15 -9.03
N LEU A 502 -13.83 -6.26 -9.11
CA LEU A 502 -13.61 -4.84 -9.37
C LEU A 502 -13.07 -4.13 -8.14
N THR A 503 -13.73 -4.33 -7.00
CA THR A 503 -13.39 -3.64 -5.75
C THR A 503 -11.99 -4.01 -5.26
N GLU A 504 -11.59 -5.29 -5.30
CA GLU A 504 -10.25 -5.72 -4.89
C GLU A 504 -9.14 -5.24 -5.84
N LYS A 505 -9.39 -5.25 -7.18
CA LYS A 505 -8.42 -4.72 -8.14
C LYS A 505 -8.18 -3.23 -7.95
N VAL A 506 -9.26 -2.44 -7.78
CA VAL A 506 -9.14 -0.99 -7.55
C VAL A 506 -8.55 -0.68 -6.18
N ARG A 507 -8.86 -1.46 -5.15
CA ARG A 507 -8.25 -1.32 -3.82
C ARG A 507 -6.74 -1.51 -3.86
N ARG A 508 -6.26 -2.49 -4.66
CA ARG A 508 -4.82 -2.75 -4.85
C ARG A 508 -4.15 -1.73 -5.76
N HIS A 509 -4.88 -1.18 -6.71
CA HIS A 509 -4.41 -0.18 -7.68
C HIS A 509 -5.37 1.02 -7.71
N PRO A 510 -5.34 1.89 -6.67
CA PRO A 510 -6.26 3.03 -6.56
C PRO A 510 -6.03 4.07 -7.67
N TYR A 511 -4.87 4.04 -8.29
CA TYR A 511 -4.52 4.84 -9.47
C TYR A 511 -4.51 3.95 -10.70
N SER A 512 -5.65 3.88 -11.37
CA SER A 512 -5.82 2.96 -12.51
C SER A 512 -6.82 3.48 -13.53
N VAL A 513 -6.72 2.94 -14.73
CA VAL A 513 -7.75 3.03 -15.75
C VAL A 513 -8.66 1.81 -15.62
N VAL A 514 -9.90 2.01 -15.26
CA VAL A 514 -10.92 0.95 -15.20
C VAL A 514 -11.59 0.88 -16.56
N LEU A 515 -11.33 -0.16 -17.30
CA LEU A 515 -11.93 -0.42 -18.62
C LEU A 515 -13.03 -1.45 -18.50
N LEU A 516 -14.27 -1.02 -18.72
CA LEU A 516 -15.47 -1.86 -18.81
C LEU A 516 -15.78 -2.10 -20.28
N ASP A 517 -15.38 -3.25 -20.79
CA ASP A 517 -15.50 -3.59 -22.23
C ASP A 517 -16.90 -4.17 -22.54
N GLU A 518 -17.49 -3.77 -23.66
CA GLU A 518 -18.83 -4.21 -24.14
C GLU A 518 -19.98 -3.95 -23.12
N LEU A 519 -20.03 -2.73 -22.59
CA LEU A 519 -20.96 -2.34 -21.50
C LEU A 519 -22.43 -2.64 -21.81
N GLU A 520 -22.87 -2.60 -23.08
CA GLU A 520 -24.22 -2.93 -23.51
C GLU A 520 -24.68 -4.35 -23.20
N LYS A 521 -23.76 -5.24 -22.88
CA LYS A 521 -24.05 -6.62 -22.51
C LYS A 521 -24.30 -6.81 -21.01
N ALA A 522 -23.94 -5.82 -20.19
CA ALA A 522 -24.03 -5.91 -18.74
C ALA A 522 -25.50 -5.97 -18.26
N HIS A 523 -25.72 -6.65 -17.13
CA HIS A 523 -27.01 -6.61 -16.44
C HIS A 523 -27.33 -5.20 -15.92
N ALA A 524 -28.60 -4.86 -15.80
CA ALA A 524 -29.06 -3.53 -15.35
C ALA A 524 -28.49 -3.10 -13.97
N ASP A 525 -28.27 -4.03 -13.06
CA ASP A 525 -27.72 -3.76 -11.73
C ASP A 525 -26.27 -3.24 -11.78
N VAL A 526 -25.50 -3.54 -12.84
CA VAL A 526 -24.17 -2.97 -13.06
C VAL A 526 -24.25 -1.46 -13.25
N PHE A 527 -25.27 -0.96 -13.98
CA PHE A 527 -25.45 0.48 -14.18
C PHE A 527 -25.77 1.20 -12.88
N ASN A 528 -26.61 0.59 -12.02
CA ASN A 528 -26.93 1.15 -10.71
C ASN A 528 -25.69 1.25 -9.80
N MET A 529 -24.82 0.23 -9.83
CA MET A 529 -23.54 0.24 -9.12
C MET A 529 -22.61 1.34 -9.65
N LEU A 530 -22.51 1.49 -10.97
CA LEU A 530 -21.67 2.51 -11.60
C LEU A 530 -22.16 3.93 -11.33
N LEU A 531 -23.48 4.16 -11.16
CA LEU A 531 -24.01 5.46 -10.73
C LEU A 531 -23.40 5.90 -9.41
N GLN A 532 -23.31 5.01 -8.43
CA GLN A 532 -22.69 5.31 -7.14
C GLN A 532 -21.20 5.70 -7.31
N VAL A 533 -20.47 4.96 -8.14
CA VAL A 533 -19.05 5.25 -8.42
C VAL A 533 -18.89 6.61 -9.10
N MET A 534 -19.74 6.93 -10.08
CA MET A 534 -19.66 8.19 -10.84
C MET A 534 -20.04 9.42 -10.03
N ASP A 535 -20.93 9.29 -9.02
CA ASP A 535 -21.38 10.41 -8.20
C ASP A 535 -20.53 10.63 -6.95
N GLU A 536 -20.27 9.56 -6.22
CA GLU A 536 -19.60 9.63 -4.92
C GLU A 536 -18.10 9.27 -4.99
N GLY A 537 -17.63 8.77 -6.14
CA GLY A 537 -16.24 8.30 -6.31
C GLY A 537 -15.87 7.15 -5.39
N ARG A 538 -16.85 6.40 -4.90
CA ARG A 538 -16.63 5.26 -4.00
C ARG A 538 -17.65 4.16 -4.23
N LEU A 539 -17.27 2.95 -3.86
CA LEU A 539 -18.13 1.77 -3.93
C LEU A 539 -17.96 0.94 -2.66
N THR A 540 -19.08 0.61 -2.00
CA THR A 540 -19.03 -0.26 -0.83
C THR A 540 -19.04 -1.72 -1.27
N ASP A 541 -18.06 -2.49 -0.80
CA ASP A 541 -17.99 -3.93 -1.08
C ASP A 541 -18.92 -4.75 -0.17
N SER A 542 -19.01 -6.06 -0.43
CA SER A 542 -19.83 -6.98 0.35
C SER A 542 -19.38 -7.12 1.82
N LEU A 543 -18.15 -6.75 2.14
CA LEU A 543 -17.61 -6.75 3.50
C LEU A 543 -17.90 -5.43 4.23
N GLY A 544 -18.60 -4.48 3.59
CA GLY A 544 -18.87 -3.15 4.14
C GLY A 544 -17.72 -2.15 4.02
N ARG A 545 -16.63 -2.50 3.32
CA ARG A 545 -15.49 -1.61 3.12
C ARG A 545 -15.77 -0.65 1.98
N SER A 546 -15.45 0.63 2.18
CA SER A 546 -15.55 1.66 1.13
C SER A 546 -14.30 1.66 0.27
N VAL A 547 -14.43 1.34 -1.02
CA VAL A 547 -13.34 1.37 -2.01
C VAL A 547 -13.38 2.67 -2.77
N ASP A 548 -12.25 3.38 -2.81
CA ASP A 548 -12.11 4.71 -3.41
C ASP A 548 -11.81 4.63 -4.91
N PHE A 549 -12.63 5.30 -5.73
CA PHE A 549 -12.50 5.43 -7.19
C PHE A 549 -12.14 6.85 -7.64
N LYS A 550 -11.93 7.79 -6.70
CA LYS A 550 -11.68 9.21 -7.04
C LYS A 550 -10.43 9.42 -7.89
N ASN A 551 -9.45 8.55 -7.74
CA ASN A 551 -8.19 8.59 -8.49
C ASN A 551 -8.18 7.67 -9.70
N THR A 552 -9.34 7.11 -10.12
CA THR A 552 -9.46 6.27 -11.30
C THR A 552 -10.01 7.03 -12.49
N ILE A 553 -9.71 6.51 -13.69
CA ILE A 553 -10.37 6.90 -14.94
C ILE A 553 -11.24 5.75 -15.39
N ILE A 554 -12.53 5.98 -15.53
CA ILE A 554 -13.49 4.96 -15.95
C ILE A 554 -13.72 5.10 -17.45
N ILE A 555 -13.44 4.03 -18.18
CA ILE A 555 -13.66 3.95 -19.63
C ILE A 555 -14.65 2.80 -19.88
N MET A 556 -15.74 3.12 -20.50
CA MET A 556 -16.78 2.18 -20.89
C MET A 556 -16.78 2.07 -22.42
N THR A 557 -16.61 0.87 -22.98
CA THR A 557 -16.67 0.70 -24.44
C THR A 557 -18.02 0.13 -24.86
N SER A 558 -18.51 0.57 -26.00
CA SER A 558 -19.73 0.03 -26.59
C SER A 558 -19.70 0.07 -28.11
N ASN A 559 -20.43 -0.88 -28.72
CA ASN A 559 -20.62 -0.99 -30.16
C ASN A 559 -22.04 -0.54 -30.58
N ILE A 560 -22.80 0.09 -29.67
CA ILE A 560 -24.16 0.56 -29.93
C ILE A 560 -24.16 1.62 -31.02
N GLY A 561 -25.18 1.57 -31.87
CA GLY A 561 -25.38 2.53 -32.97
C GLY A 561 -24.59 2.25 -34.24
N THR A 562 -23.49 1.52 -34.19
CA THR A 562 -22.64 1.24 -35.35
C THR A 562 -23.33 0.29 -36.36
N ARG A 563 -24.09 -0.69 -35.91
CA ARG A 563 -24.90 -1.55 -36.77
C ARG A 563 -26.01 -0.76 -37.46
N GLN A 564 -26.68 0.09 -36.73
CA GLN A 564 -27.76 0.92 -37.25
C GLN A 564 -27.29 1.93 -38.29
N LEU A 565 -26.10 2.51 -38.11
CA LEU A 565 -25.44 3.39 -39.11
C LEU A 565 -25.13 2.62 -40.39
N LYS A 566 -24.70 1.36 -40.34
CA LYS A 566 -24.44 0.52 -41.50
C LYS A 566 -25.71 0.14 -42.23
N ASP A 567 -26.78 -0.16 -41.52
CA ASP A 567 -28.07 -0.52 -42.09
C ASP A 567 -28.73 0.68 -42.79
N PHE A 568 -28.58 1.91 -42.26
CA PHE A 568 -29.08 3.14 -42.86
C PHE A 568 -28.21 3.68 -44.00
N GLY A 569 -26.89 3.41 -44.02
CA GLY A 569 -25.97 3.80 -45.11
C GLY A 569 -26.22 3.05 -46.42
N ASN A 570 -26.91 1.92 -46.39
CA ASN A 570 -27.31 1.12 -47.58
C ASN A 570 -28.76 1.37 -48.02
N GLY A 571 -29.51 2.26 -47.36
CA GLY A 571 -30.89 2.59 -47.70
C GLY A 571 -31.01 3.58 -48.84
N ILE A 572 -31.58 3.14 -49.97
CA ILE A 572 -31.90 3.93 -51.16
C ILE A 572 -32.82 5.09 -50.78
N GLY A 573 -32.36 6.34 -50.99
CA GLY A 573 -33.21 7.52 -51.18
C GLY A 573 -33.53 8.31 -49.92
N PHE A 574 -32.92 9.45 -49.82
CA PHE A 574 -33.36 10.79 -49.49
C PHE A 574 -32.12 11.64 -49.06
N ASN A 575 -31.52 12.26 -50.02
CA ASN A 575 -30.61 13.38 -49.80
C ASN A 575 -31.46 14.59 -49.35
N THR A 576 -31.64 14.81 -48.09
CA THR A 576 -32.02 16.11 -47.55
C THR A 576 -30.75 16.70 -46.90
N GLY A 577 -30.35 17.87 -47.38
CA GLY A 577 -29.11 18.61 -47.14
C GLY A 577 -28.72 18.97 -45.72
N GLY A 578 -28.63 18.00 -44.85
CA GLY A 578 -27.95 18.11 -43.54
C GLY A 578 -26.63 17.37 -43.59
N SER A 579 -25.62 17.81 -42.85
CA SER A 579 -24.32 17.13 -42.81
C SER A 579 -24.49 15.70 -42.37
N THR A 580 -23.86 14.75 -43.05
CA THR A 580 -23.88 13.31 -42.75
C THR A 580 -23.48 13.00 -41.30
N THR A 581 -22.71 13.88 -40.68
CA THR A 581 -22.25 13.82 -39.29
C THR A 581 -23.37 14.09 -38.27
N ASP A 582 -24.23 15.09 -38.50
CA ASP A 582 -25.35 15.41 -37.59
C ASP A 582 -26.40 14.33 -37.58
N PHE A 583 -26.66 13.70 -38.73
CA PHE A 583 -27.58 12.56 -38.83
C PHE A 583 -27.04 11.33 -38.08
N ALA A 584 -25.76 11.02 -38.26
CA ALA A 584 -25.08 9.93 -37.55
C ALA A 584 -25.12 10.11 -36.02
N HIS A 585 -24.84 11.33 -35.53
CA HIS A 585 -24.99 11.68 -34.12
C HIS A 585 -26.40 11.46 -33.59
N GLY A 586 -27.43 11.87 -34.36
CA GLY A 586 -28.84 11.69 -33.97
C GLY A 586 -29.26 10.22 -33.85
N VAL A 587 -28.79 9.35 -34.74
CA VAL A 587 -29.08 7.90 -34.73
C VAL A 587 -28.40 7.25 -33.51
N ILE A 588 -27.14 7.58 -33.25
CA ILE A 588 -26.38 7.04 -32.09
C ILE A 588 -27.01 7.50 -30.78
N GLN A 589 -27.38 8.77 -30.66
CA GLN A 589 -28.04 9.31 -29.47
C GLN A 589 -29.36 8.59 -29.17
N LYS A 590 -30.16 8.30 -30.20
CA LYS A 590 -31.42 7.51 -30.06
C LYS A 590 -31.13 6.08 -29.61
N ALA A 591 -30.08 5.46 -30.12
CA ALA A 591 -29.67 4.13 -29.74
C ALA A 591 -29.18 4.06 -28.29
N LEU A 592 -28.41 5.05 -27.86
CA LEU A 592 -27.96 5.20 -26.47
C LEU A 592 -29.09 5.38 -25.49
N ASN A 593 -30.05 6.28 -25.79
CA ASN A 593 -31.21 6.55 -24.95
C ASN A 593 -32.17 5.34 -24.86
N LYS A 594 -32.08 4.40 -25.81
CA LYS A 594 -32.84 3.15 -25.75
C LYS A 594 -32.20 2.10 -24.83
N THR A 595 -30.89 2.13 -24.70
CA THR A 595 -30.09 1.11 -23.96
C THR A 595 -29.76 1.56 -22.56
N PHE A 596 -29.38 2.82 -22.37
CA PHE A 596 -28.97 3.40 -21.12
C PHE A 596 -30.00 4.40 -20.60
N SER A 597 -30.19 4.45 -19.28
CA SER A 597 -31.09 5.45 -18.68
C SER A 597 -30.50 6.88 -18.88
N PRO A 598 -31.36 7.90 -19.00
CA PRO A 598 -30.92 9.29 -19.08
C PRO A 598 -30.09 9.70 -17.88
N GLU A 599 -30.37 9.15 -16.69
CA GLU A 599 -29.59 9.39 -15.47
C GLU A 599 -28.15 8.92 -15.63
N PHE A 600 -27.95 7.72 -16.16
CA PHE A 600 -26.61 7.16 -16.39
C PHE A 600 -25.82 8.00 -17.41
N LEU A 601 -26.45 8.38 -18.53
CA LEU A 601 -25.79 9.16 -19.56
C LEU A 601 -25.38 10.56 -19.09
N ASN A 602 -26.16 11.18 -18.20
CA ASN A 602 -25.84 12.48 -17.60
C ASN A 602 -24.68 12.48 -16.62
N ARG A 603 -24.26 11.29 -16.13
CA ARG A 603 -23.11 11.12 -15.23
C ARG A 603 -21.80 10.91 -15.98
N VAL A 604 -21.88 10.53 -17.25
CA VAL A 604 -20.70 10.37 -18.12
C VAL A 604 -20.15 11.76 -18.49
N ASP A 605 -18.87 11.98 -18.29
CA ASP A 605 -18.24 13.26 -18.57
C ASP A 605 -18.21 13.58 -20.07
N ASP A 606 -17.89 12.57 -20.91
CA ASP A 606 -17.88 12.73 -22.36
C ASP A 606 -18.17 11.39 -23.07
N ILE A 607 -18.95 11.52 -24.15
CA ILE A 607 -19.21 10.42 -25.09
C ILE A 607 -18.27 10.62 -26.29
N VAL A 608 -17.32 9.70 -26.43
CA VAL A 608 -16.21 9.78 -27.37
C VAL A 608 -16.50 8.85 -28.56
N MET A 609 -16.65 9.44 -29.74
CA MET A 609 -16.89 8.69 -30.97
C MET A 609 -15.57 8.28 -31.61
N PHE A 610 -15.45 7.03 -31.98
CA PHE A 610 -14.35 6.48 -32.75
C PHE A 610 -14.75 6.29 -34.20
N ASN A 611 -13.98 6.88 -35.09
CA ASN A 611 -14.22 6.84 -36.52
C ASN A 611 -13.73 5.51 -37.12
N GLU A 612 -14.32 5.13 -38.28
CA GLU A 612 -13.79 4.03 -39.07
C GLU A 612 -12.40 4.42 -39.62
N LEU A 613 -11.51 3.42 -39.71
CA LEU A 613 -10.15 3.65 -40.17
C LEU A 613 -10.11 3.70 -41.71
N ASP A 614 -9.53 4.75 -42.27
CA ASP A 614 -9.26 4.88 -43.68
C ASP A 614 -7.98 4.11 -44.09
N LYS A 615 -7.72 4.02 -45.41
CA LYS A 615 -6.54 3.30 -45.91
C LYS A 615 -5.24 3.94 -45.44
N GLN A 616 -5.19 5.26 -45.26
CA GLN A 616 -3.98 5.95 -44.82
C GLN A 616 -3.68 5.64 -43.35
N ALA A 617 -4.74 5.60 -42.50
CA ALA A 617 -4.62 5.19 -41.11
C ALA A 617 -4.16 3.74 -40.98
N LEU A 618 -4.70 2.83 -41.82
CA LEU A 618 -4.29 1.42 -41.84
C LEU A 618 -2.81 1.24 -42.20
N ASN A 619 -2.31 1.98 -43.17
CA ASN A 619 -0.89 1.96 -43.55
C ASN A 619 0.01 2.45 -42.39
N LYS A 620 -0.39 3.49 -41.66
CA LYS A 620 0.35 3.96 -40.48
C LYS A 620 0.29 2.95 -39.34
N ILE A 621 -0.85 2.27 -39.14
CA ILE A 621 -0.99 1.24 -38.10
C ILE A 621 -0.07 0.06 -38.40
N ILE A 622 0.03 -0.37 -39.68
CA ILE A 622 0.92 -1.48 -40.03
C ILE A 622 2.38 -1.09 -39.82
N ASP A 623 2.77 0.17 -40.12
CA ASP A 623 4.14 0.63 -39.84
C ASP A 623 4.48 0.58 -38.33
N ILE A 624 3.52 0.89 -37.45
CA ILE A 624 3.70 0.78 -36.00
C ILE A 624 3.85 -0.69 -35.56
N GLU A 625 3.02 -1.60 -36.09
CA GLU A 625 3.09 -3.04 -35.80
C GLU A 625 4.40 -3.66 -36.32
N LEU A 626 4.80 -3.29 -37.54
CA LEU A 626 6.06 -3.72 -38.14
C LEU A 626 7.27 -3.18 -37.37
N GLY A 627 7.23 -1.96 -36.85
CA GLY A 627 8.31 -1.37 -36.05
C GLY A 627 8.69 -2.22 -34.85
N GLY A 628 7.68 -2.80 -34.14
CA GLY A 628 7.91 -3.73 -33.05
C GLY A 628 8.54 -5.06 -33.53
N PHE A 629 8.16 -5.50 -34.71
CA PHE A 629 8.71 -6.72 -35.34
C PHE A 629 10.15 -6.49 -35.80
N PHE A 630 10.44 -5.37 -36.47
CA PHE A 630 11.79 -4.98 -36.89
C PHE A 630 12.78 -4.95 -35.74
N LYS A 631 12.35 -4.43 -34.56
CA LYS A 631 13.22 -4.41 -33.41
C LYS A 631 13.59 -5.83 -32.94
N ARG A 632 12.63 -6.76 -32.90
CA ARG A 632 12.89 -8.17 -32.54
C ARG A 632 13.82 -8.87 -33.54
N VAL A 633 13.59 -8.65 -34.83
CA VAL A 633 14.40 -9.21 -35.89
C VAL A 633 15.86 -8.69 -35.83
N LYS A 634 16.01 -7.40 -35.53
CA LYS A 634 17.31 -6.77 -35.33
C LYS A 634 18.06 -7.31 -34.12
N GLU A 635 17.34 -7.57 -33.00
CA GLU A 635 17.92 -8.21 -31.82
C GLU A 635 18.40 -9.62 -32.06
N MET A 636 17.80 -10.34 -33.03
CA MET A 636 18.27 -11.64 -33.49
C MET A 636 19.46 -11.58 -34.48
N GLY A 637 19.83 -10.34 -34.90
CA GLY A 637 20.99 -10.12 -35.78
C GLY A 637 20.67 -10.02 -37.27
N TYR A 638 19.40 -9.81 -37.65
CA TYR A 638 18.98 -9.63 -39.03
C TYR A 638 18.45 -8.23 -39.29
N THR A 639 18.54 -7.76 -40.53
CA THR A 639 17.93 -6.46 -40.95
C THR A 639 16.81 -6.78 -41.95
N LEU A 640 15.62 -6.20 -41.71
CA LEU A 640 14.43 -6.44 -42.51
C LEU A 640 13.93 -5.15 -43.15
N ASP A 641 13.72 -5.17 -44.47
CA ASP A 641 13.09 -4.10 -45.22
C ASP A 641 11.83 -4.62 -45.90
N VAL A 642 10.72 -3.92 -45.69
CA VAL A 642 9.42 -4.26 -46.28
C VAL A 642 9.05 -3.21 -47.32
N THR A 643 8.83 -3.65 -48.57
CA THR A 643 8.45 -2.74 -49.66
C THR A 643 7.03 -2.19 -49.50
N GLU A 644 6.70 -1.13 -50.21
CA GLU A 644 5.36 -0.53 -50.21
C GLU A 644 4.31 -1.52 -50.74
N ASN A 645 4.63 -2.34 -51.72
CA ASN A 645 3.72 -3.36 -52.25
C ASN A 645 3.41 -4.44 -51.21
N ALA A 646 4.41 -4.89 -50.46
CA ALA A 646 4.23 -5.85 -49.37
C ALA A 646 3.37 -5.26 -48.23
N ARG A 647 3.56 -3.98 -47.89
CA ARG A 647 2.72 -3.29 -46.89
C ARG A 647 1.26 -3.22 -47.34
N ASN A 648 1.02 -2.81 -48.58
CA ASN A 648 -0.35 -2.73 -49.14
C ASN A 648 -1.02 -4.11 -49.18
N PHE A 649 -0.29 -5.16 -49.49
CA PHE A 649 -0.79 -6.55 -49.43
C PHE A 649 -1.20 -6.95 -48.00
N LEU A 650 -0.33 -6.66 -47.01
CA LEU A 650 -0.62 -6.95 -45.62
C LEU A 650 -1.85 -6.16 -45.11
N VAL A 651 -2.00 -4.90 -45.52
CA VAL A 651 -3.20 -4.08 -45.22
C VAL A 651 -4.45 -4.70 -45.87
N GLU A 652 -4.39 -5.11 -47.11
CA GLU A 652 -5.53 -5.71 -47.84
C GLU A 652 -5.98 -7.01 -47.18
N LYS A 653 -5.05 -7.89 -46.83
CA LYS A 653 -5.34 -9.18 -46.16
C LYS A 653 -5.69 -9.02 -44.69
N GLY A 654 -5.19 -7.97 -44.05
CA GLY A 654 -5.38 -7.71 -42.63
C GLY A 654 -6.56 -6.76 -42.26
N TYR A 655 -7.26 -6.20 -43.23
CA TYR A 655 -8.42 -5.35 -42.99
C TYR A 655 -9.72 -6.09 -43.27
N ASP A 656 -10.61 -6.08 -42.31
CA ASP A 656 -11.97 -6.59 -42.46
C ASP A 656 -12.97 -5.50 -42.04
N LYS A 657 -13.99 -5.27 -42.86
CA LYS A 657 -15.05 -4.26 -42.59
C LYS A 657 -15.84 -4.53 -41.30
N GLN A 658 -15.86 -5.77 -40.80
CA GLN A 658 -16.55 -6.12 -39.55
C GLN A 658 -15.64 -6.03 -38.33
N PHE A 659 -14.36 -6.38 -38.47
CA PHE A 659 -13.41 -6.51 -37.40
C PHE A 659 -12.35 -5.38 -37.37
N GLY A 660 -12.41 -4.44 -38.33
CA GLY A 660 -11.50 -3.30 -38.43
C GLY A 660 -10.05 -3.70 -38.61
N ALA A 661 -9.12 -3.08 -37.92
CA ALA A 661 -7.70 -3.37 -37.94
C ALA A 661 -7.26 -4.58 -37.07
N ARG A 662 -8.20 -5.24 -36.37
CA ARG A 662 -7.87 -6.37 -35.47
C ARG A 662 -7.19 -7.54 -36.17
N PRO A 663 -7.54 -7.92 -37.44
CA PRO A 663 -6.87 -8.97 -38.16
C PRO A 663 -5.47 -8.62 -38.69
N LEU A 664 -5.07 -7.31 -38.72
CA LEU A 664 -3.76 -6.88 -39.23
C LEU A 664 -2.59 -7.58 -38.55
N LYS A 665 -2.63 -7.69 -37.23
CA LYS A 665 -1.59 -8.41 -36.47
C LYS A 665 -1.49 -9.88 -36.86
N ARG A 666 -2.64 -10.52 -37.16
CA ARG A 666 -2.69 -11.91 -37.60
C ARG A 666 -2.17 -12.03 -39.04
N ALA A 667 -2.43 -11.05 -39.90
CA ALA A 667 -1.90 -11.01 -41.26
C ALA A 667 -0.37 -10.86 -41.25
N VAL A 668 0.18 -9.98 -40.42
CA VAL A 668 1.64 -9.85 -40.23
C VAL A 668 2.22 -11.19 -39.75
N GLN A 669 1.60 -11.85 -38.79
CA GLN A 669 2.06 -13.13 -38.28
C GLN A 669 2.05 -14.21 -39.39
N GLN A 670 0.91 -14.36 -40.06
CA GLN A 670 0.69 -15.44 -41.02
C GLN A 670 1.49 -15.30 -42.34
N TYR A 671 1.64 -14.05 -42.83
CA TYR A 671 2.27 -13.80 -44.14
C TYR A 671 3.69 -13.29 -44.04
N LEU A 672 4.16 -12.84 -42.87
CA LEU A 672 5.52 -12.31 -42.70
C LEU A 672 6.32 -13.06 -41.64
N GLU A 673 5.78 -13.22 -40.41
CA GLU A 673 6.54 -13.86 -39.31
C GLU A 673 6.75 -15.34 -39.61
N ASP A 674 5.74 -16.06 -40.12
CA ASP A 674 5.83 -17.51 -40.42
C ASP A 674 6.79 -17.77 -41.57
N ASP A 675 6.73 -17.02 -42.68
CA ASP A 675 7.63 -17.19 -43.83
C ASP A 675 9.08 -16.85 -43.48
N LEU A 676 9.32 -15.79 -42.67
CA LEU A 676 10.65 -15.43 -42.20
C LEU A 676 11.22 -16.49 -41.23
N ALA A 677 10.37 -17.02 -40.34
CA ALA A 677 10.78 -18.09 -39.43
C ALA A 677 11.21 -19.36 -40.19
N GLU A 678 10.49 -19.71 -41.28
CA GLU A 678 10.84 -20.85 -42.13
C GLU A 678 12.19 -20.65 -42.82
N MET A 679 12.48 -19.46 -43.36
CA MET A 679 13.78 -19.14 -43.96
C MET A 679 14.93 -19.22 -42.94
N ILE A 680 14.74 -18.70 -41.72
CA ILE A 680 15.76 -18.77 -40.67
C ILE A 680 16.01 -20.23 -40.24
N LEU A 681 14.95 -21.03 -40.09
CA LEU A 681 15.06 -22.44 -39.70
C LEU A 681 15.74 -23.30 -40.74
N ARG A 682 15.55 -22.98 -42.02
CA ARG A 682 16.25 -23.68 -43.15
C ARG A 682 17.69 -23.25 -43.32
N ALA A 683 18.18 -22.33 -42.50
CA ALA A 683 19.51 -21.72 -42.61
C ALA A 683 19.78 -21.08 -44.00
N GLU A 684 18.74 -20.58 -44.63
CA GLU A 684 18.84 -19.85 -45.90
C GLU A 684 19.38 -18.42 -45.71
N VAL A 685 19.40 -17.92 -44.43
CA VAL A 685 19.83 -16.56 -44.06
C VAL A 685 20.89 -16.62 -42.98
N GLU A 686 22.03 -15.97 -43.18
CA GLU A 686 23.11 -15.82 -42.20
C GLU A 686 22.91 -14.55 -41.36
N LYS A 687 23.43 -14.56 -40.11
CA LYS A 687 23.41 -13.37 -39.25
C LYS A 687 24.17 -12.22 -39.92
N GLY A 688 23.53 -11.07 -39.99
CA GLY A 688 24.06 -9.89 -40.65
C GLY A 688 23.43 -9.61 -42.02
N ASN A 689 22.70 -10.59 -42.60
CA ASN A 689 22.07 -10.38 -43.89
C ASN A 689 20.88 -9.40 -43.79
N ARG A 690 20.71 -8.66 -44.90
CA ARG A 690 19.57 -7.77 -45.13
C ARG A 690 18.51 -8.52 -45.93
N ILE A 691 17.31 -8.66 -45.39
CA ILE A 691 16.19 -9.35 -46.00
C ILE A 691 15.22 -8.33 -46.56
N ILE A 692 14.92 -8.43 -47.85
CA ILE A 692 13.92 -7.60 -48.52
C ILE A 692 12.66 -8.44 -48.71
N VAL A 693 11.55 -7.91 -48.16
CA VAL A 693 10.21 -8.51 -48.35
C VAL A 693 9.43 -7.70 -49.37
N ASP A 694 9.03 -8.36 -50.45
CA ASP A 694 8.26 -7.74 -51.51
C ASP A 694 7.00 -8.55 -51.85
N HIS A 695 6.07 -7.94 -52.56
CA HIS A 695 4.86 -8.58 -53.10
C HIS A 695 4.71 -8.30 -54.58
N THR A 696 4.57 -9.38 -55.37
CA THR A 696 4.27 -9.29 -56.81
C THR A 696 2.78 -9.46 -57.03
N GLU A 697 2.17 -8.56 -57.80
CA GLU A 697 0.73 -8.63 -58.12
C GLU A 697 0.32 -10.00 -58.64
N GLY A 698 -0.72 -10.58 -58.02
CA GLY A 698 -1.22 -11.92 -58.38
C GLY A 698 -0.72 -13.06 -57.51
N ASN A 699 0.25 -12.83 -56.64
CA ASN A 699 0.71 -13.85 -55.66
C ASN A 699 -0.10 -13.80 -54.37
N GLU A 700 -0.38 -14.99 -53.82
CA GLU A 700 -1.09 -15.09 -52.52
C GLU A 700 -0.14 -15.00 -51.30
N ARG A 701 1.17 -14.89 -51.52
CA ARG A 701 2.21 -14.84 -50.48
C ARG A 701 3.21 -13.73 -50.74
N LEU A 702 3.90 -13.30 -49.66
CA LEU A 702 5.05 -12.42 -49.76
C LEU A 702 6.29 -13.18 -50.25
N THR A 703 7.18 -12.48 -50.89
CA THR A 703 8.47 -13.06 -51.39
C THR A 703 9.58 -12.42 -50.56
N CYS A 704 10.34 -13.23 -49.83
CA CYS A 704 11.49 -12.78 -49.06
C CYS A 704 12.77 -13.09 -49.87
N THR A 705 13.60 -12.09 -50.11
CA THR A 705 14.88 -12.21 -50.84
C THR A 705 16.02 -11.62 -50.00
N ILE A 706 17.20 -12.20 -50.11
CA ILE A 706 18.41 -11.68 -49.45
C ILE A 706 18.98 -10.59 -50.34
N ALA A 707 19.23 -9.38 -49.78
CA ALA A 707 19.96 -8.37 -50.51
C ALA A 707 21.43 -8.81 -50.62
N ASP A 708 21.92 -8.96 -51.84
CA ASP A 708 23.34 -9.10 -52.08
C ASP A 708 24.05 -7.79 -51.73
N ASP A 709 24.94 -7.82 -50.72
CA ASP A 709 25.80 -6.69 -50.34
C ASP A 709 26.81 -6.39 -51.45
N LYS A 710 26.31 -5.97 -52.59
CA LYS A 710 27.11 -5.45 -53.71
C LYS A 710 26.37 -4.28 -54.34
N ASP A 711 26.21 -3.15 -53.54
CA ASP A 711 26.21 -1.79 -54.09
C ASP A 711 26.22 -0.79 -52.95
#